data_2acfb46d0474fb69a188da7ec614d4f4
#
_entry.id   2acfb46d0474fb69a188da7ec614d4f4
#
_cell.length_a   1.000
_cell.length_b   1.000
_cell.length_c   1.000
_cell.angle_alpha   90.00
_cell.angle_beta   90.00
_cell.angle_gamma   90.00
#
_symmetry.space_group_name_H-M   'P 1'
#
loop_
_entity.id
_entity.type
_entity.pdbx_description
1 polymer ?
#
loop_
_entity_poly.entity_id
_entity_poly.type
_entity_poly.pdbx_seq_one_letter_code
_entity_poly.pdbx_strand_id
1 'polypeptide(L)'
;MNYGTIENCHVYESNVSGSKDLGGIAGENINGTISRCSVVKTTISGSQTGVAGIVGYNSYGTISECVVRDGNVSSGQNSVGGIVGDNTSGLVENCMVWNTRVLSSTSEAGGIAGRLYNGTLRNCYANQTTTATENVGAMAGNVIEDGLIQNCYYNSEKTAVAVGSTGDTTGALTSGGTKSTSSFSGFDFSSVWTTDADGDMTVAAISGRGTKENPYIIRGGYDWTNAGDGISAAGERNYYALNNNAYGVGAIDSFGGSLDGKGYIMVGGTLTNNLTSSGYIGNVVVFGGRAAQTVNGGKIEYTTTLSAPYSDGGFVGTLTGGSISNSAAAGGSLTSDSATGGFAAQVSGGTITNCYVRNMSVGGNGFSGGFVGNNSGGRISNCYVYGGDVSSSNTAGGFAGRNDNGGVIENCYTNTAVAASGTYSGAFVGMNYATIQNAFADNSAVAAFAALDEGTSSNVSLSSDGATMQSAFIKTASTNLTVNDTTVYTPTNQSTTQTGLTDISGHWAEATIRNLVEKGVVNGYEDNTFRPEDNVTKGEYIKLLMTATGSGTSSNFTNYQDVNASWAREFVSRAVELGICDNVNTSATMFGVDEPITRAQAAALMGRLLAPDVTGTPAFTDSADIPDWAANPIYASVQLGLLAGNDDGTFKPMNNLTRAESATIIERIMNLPTE
;
A
#
# COMPACT_ATOMS: atom_id res chain seq x y z
N MET A 1 2.90 -15.88 -23.79
CA MET A 1 2.20 -17.18 -23.81
C MET A 1 2.04 -17.70 -22.40
N ASN A 2 0.87 -18.23 -22.04
CA ASN A 2 0.58 -18.89 -20.77
C ASN A 2 0.29 -20.37 -21.00
N TYR A 3 1.00 -21.23 -20.27
CA TYR A 3 0.77 -22.70 -20.24
C TYR A 3 0.42 -23.19 -18.82
N GLY A 4 0.39 -22.28 -17.84
CA GLY A 4 0.12 -22.54 -16.44
C GLY A 4 -1.09 -21.79 -15.94
N THR A 5 -1.00 -21.24 -14.75
CA THR A 5 -2.06 -20.45 -14.11
C THR A 5 -1.64 -19.00 -13.93
N ILE A 6 -2.47 -18.07 -14.38
CA ILE A 6 -2.41 -16.65 -14.05
C ILE A 6 -3.69 -16.33 -13.26
N GLU A 7 -3.52 -15.81 -12.05
CA GLU A 7 -4.63 -15.59 -11.14
C GLU A 7 -4.49 -14.28 -10.37
N ASN A 8 -5.62 -13.61 -10.13
CA ASN A 8 -5.68 -12.36 -9.36
C ASN A 8 -4.78 -11.24 -9.91
N CYS A 9 -4.63 -11.15 -11.24
CA CYS A 9 -3.84 -10.11 -11.89
C CYS A 9 -4.74 -8.97 -12.37
N HIS A 10 -4.31 -7.73 -12.15
CA HIS A 10 -5.10 -6.55 -12.46
C HIS A 10 -4.30 -5.53 -13.27
N VAL A 11 -4.88 -5.06 -14.39
CA VAL A 11 -4.32 -3.99 -15.23
C VAL A 11 -5.24 -2.78 -15.13
N TYR A 12 -4.67 -1.63 -14.82
CA TYR A 12 -5.41 -0.43 -14.50
C TYR A 12 -4.84 0.80 -15.20
N GLU A 13 -5.72 1.64 -15.79
CA GLU A 13 -5.38 2.93 -16.43
C GLU A 13 -4.13 2.87 -17.33
N SER A 14 -4.03 1.80 -18.15
CA SER A 14 -2.85 1.49 -18.95
C SER A 14 -3.10 1.58 -20.44
N ASN A 15 -2.02 1.62 -21.23
CA ASN A 15 -2.07 1.50 -22.69
C ASN A 15 -1.23 0.30 -23.11
N VAL A 16 -1.87 -0.67 -23.77
CA VAL A 16 -1.22 -1.86 -24.32
C VAL A 16 -1.33 -1.82 -25.83
N SER A 17 -0.20 -1.86 -26.53
CA SER A 17 -0.18 -1.82 -28.00
C SER A 17 0.73 -2.88 -28.59
N GLY A 18 0.38 -3.40 -29.75
CA GLY A 18 1.13 -4.44 -30.41
C GLY A 18 0.58 -4.83 -31.77
N SER A 19 1.02 -5.97 -32.33
CA SER A 19 0.56 -6.41 -33.65
C SER A 19 -0.60 -7.38 -33.54
N LYS A 20 -0.39 -8.58 -33.04
CA LYS A 20 -1.39 -9.65 -32.99
C LYS A 20 -1.36 -10.37 -31.63
N ASP A 21 -2.39 -11.18 -31.38
CA ASP A 21 -2.55 -11.97 -30.18
C ASP A 21 -2.25 -11.15 -28.93
N LEU A 22 -2.99 -10.04 -28.78
CA LEU A 22 -2.76 -9.00 -27.79
C LEU A 22 -3.87 -9.01 -26.74
N GLY A 23 -3.51 -9.19 -25.50
CA GLY A 23 -4.41 -9.09 -24.35
C GLY A 23 -3.84 -8.24 -23.22
N GLY A 24 -4.69 -7.70 -22.39
CA GLY A 24 -4.28 -6.93 -21.22
C GLY A 24 -3.58 -7.78 -20.16
N ILE A 25 -3.88 -9.09 -20.11
CA ILE A 25 -3.26 -10.04 -19.15
C ILE A 25 -2.25 -10.95 -19.87
N ALA A 26 -2.63 -11.54 -20.99
CA ALA A 26 -1.74 -12.41 -21.76
C ALA A 26 -2.01 -12.28 -23.26
N GLY A 27 -0.98 -12.40 -24.09
CA GLY A 27 -1.16 -12.50 -25.53
C GLY A 27 -1.83 -13.81 -25.91
N GLU A 28 -1.30 -14.94 -25.43
CA GLU A 28 -1.80 -16.28 -25.70
C GLU A 28 -1.98 -17.10 -24.42
N ASN A 29 -3.04 -17.91 -24.37
CA ASN A 29 -3.30 -18.88 -23.30
C ASN A 29 -3.51 -20.27 -23.94
N ILE A 30 -2.55 -21.17 -23.77
CA ILE A 30 -2.54 -22.49 -24.41
C ILE A 30 -2.60 -23.58 -23.33
N ASN A 31 -3.71 -24.29 -23.24
CA ASN A 31 -3.97 -25.26 -22.16
C ASN A 31 -3.84 -24.68 -20.74
N GLY A 32 -3.69 -23.37 -20.59
CA GLY A 32 -3.51 -22.69 -19.31
C GLY A 32 -4.83 -22.22 -18.70
N THR A 33 -4.76 -21.72 -17.48
CA THR A 33 -5.89 -21.12 -16.77
C THR A 33 -5.59 -19.66 -16.47
N ILE A 34 -6.55 -18.77 -16.77
CA ILE A 34 -6.52 -17.37 -16.37
C ILE A 34 -7.81 -17.10 -15.59
N SER A 35 -7.67 -16.74 -14.31
CA SER A 35 -8.82 -16.56 -13.44
C SER A 35 -8.72 -15.34 -12.54
N ARG A 36 -9.89 -14.78 -12.20
CA ARG A 36 -10.01 -13.65 -11.26
C ARG A 36 -9.14 -12.46 -11.63
N CYS A 37 -8.99 -12.21 -12.95
CA CYS A 37 -8.19 -11.10 -13.46
C CYS A 37 -9.09 -9.96 -13.95
N SER A 38 -8.60 -8.72 -13.85
CA SER A 38 -9.35 -7.57 -14.35
C SER A 38 -8.50 -6.59 -15.17
N VAL A 39 -9.15 -5.99 -16.17
CA VAL A 39 -8.59 -4.92 -16.99
C VAL A 39 -9.55 -3.75 -16.97
N VAL A 40 -9.16 -2.64 -16.36
CA VAL A 40 -10.02 -1.49 -16.07
C VAL A 40 -9.43 -0.21 -16.63
N LYS A 41 -10.25 0.64 -17.26
CA LYS A 41 -9.83 1.95 -17.84
C LYS A 41 -8.59 1.85 -18.73
N THR A 42 -8.43 0.73 -19.41
CA THR A 42 -7.24 0.41 -20.22
C THR A 42 -7.56 0.47 -21.70
N THR A 43 -6.66 1.05 -22.48
CA THR A 43 -6.73 1.02 -23.93
C THR A 43 -5.83 -0.09 -24.47
N ILE A 44 -6.42 -1.01 -25.24
CA ILE A 44 -5.69 -2.09 -25.91
C ILE A 44 -5.84 -1.89 -27.41
N SER A 45 -4.73 -1.76 -28.12
CA SER A 45 -4.73 -1.43 -29.55
C SER A 45 -3.78 -2.33 -30.33
N GLY A 46 -4.34 -3.19 -31.17
CA GLY A 46 -3.61 -4.07 -32.07
C GLY A 46 -3.72 -3.63 -33.54
N SER A 47 -2.71 -3.98 -34.36
CA SER A 47 -2.75 -3.74 -35.81
C SER A 47 -3.21 -4.95 -36.62
N GLN A 48 -3.27 -6.14 -36.03
CA GLN A 48 -3.65 -7.41 -36.66
C GLN A 48 -4.73 -8.12 -35.82
N THR A 49 -4.89 -9.43 -36.03
CA THR A 49 -5.95 -10.26 -35.43
C THR A 49 -5.67 -10.64 -33.96
N GLY A 50 -6.70 -11.10 -33.26
CA GLY A 50 -6.57 -11.67 -31.93
C GLY A 50 -6.30 -10.59 -30.86
N VAL A 51 -7.17 -9.58 -30.74
CA VAL A 51 -7.00 -8.50 -29.76
C VAL A 51 -8.16 -8.52 -28.76
N ALA A 52 -7.82 -8.49 -27.47
CA ALA A 52 -8.84 -8.52 -26.43
C ALA A 52 -8.45 -7.85 -25.11
N GLY A 53 -9.44 -7.68 -24.23
CA GLY A 53 -9.25 -7.15 -22.89
C GLY A 53 -8.38 -8.06 -22.03
N ILE A 54 -8.62 -9.36 -22.03
CA ILE A 54 -7.88 -10.32 -21.18
C ILE A 54 -6.84 -11.09 -22.00
N VAL A 55 -7.25 -11.81 -23.05
CA VAL A 55 -6.36 -12.71 -23.81
C VAL A 55 -6.59 -12.57 -25.31
N GLY A 56 -5.52 -12.34 -26.07
CA GLY A 56 -5.60 -12.25 -27.54
C GLY A 56 -6.03 -13.58 -28.18
N TYR A 57 -5.39 -14.69 -27.83
CA TYR A 57 -5.67 -16.04 -28.35
C TYR A 57 -5.74 -17.07 -27.22
N ASN A 58 -6.87 -17.79 -27.11
CA ASN A 58 -7.09 -18.86 -26.14
C ASN A 58 -7.30 -20.18 -26.86
N SER A 59 -6.39 -21.13 -26.65
CA SER A 59 -6.45 -22.46 -27.25
C SER A 59 -6.48 -23.55 -26.17
N TYR A 60 -7.60 -24.29 -26.10
CA TYR A 60 -7.84 -25.33 -25.09
C TYR A 60 -7.68 -24.83 -23.63
N GLY A 61 -7.55 -23.52 -23.42
CA GLY A 61 -7.38 -22.91 -22.10
C GLY A 61 -8.73 -22.52 -21.47
N THR A 62 -8.67 -22.23 -20.16
CA THR A 62 -9.82 -21.72 -19.40
C THR A 62 -9.58 -20.28 -19.00
N ILE A 63 -10.59 -19.42 -19.24
CA ILE A 63 -10.65 -18.05 -18.74
C ILE A 63 -11.90 -17.96 -17.87
N SER A 64 -11.74 -17.65 -16.57
CA SER A 64 -12.87 -17.63 -15.64
C SER A 64 -12.85 -16.45 -14.69
N GLU A 65 -14.04 -15.98 -14.29
CA GLU A 65 -14.22 -14.92 -13.30
C GLU A 65 -13.40 -13.64 -13.61
N CYS A 66 -13.24 -13.32 -14.92
CA CYS A 66 -12.48 -12.16 -15.37
C CYS A 66 -13.40 -11.00 -15.76
N VAL A 67 -12.91 -9.77 -15.54
CA VAL A 67 -13.67 -8.53 -15.78
C VAL A 67 -12.88 -7.57 -16.65
N VAL A 68 -13.53 -7.03 -17.69
CA VAL A 68 -13.04 -5.88 -18.48
C VAL A 68 -14.04 -4.74 -18.35
N ARG A 69 -13.57 -3.58 -17.92
CA ARG A 69 -14.46 -2.47 -17.57
C ARG A 69 -13.87 -1.10 -17.96
N ASP A 70 -14.74 -0.22 -18.47
CA ASP A 70 -14.45 1.20 -18.75
C ASP A 70 -13.25 1.42 -19.70
N GLY A 71 -13.02 0.46 -20.62
CA GLY A 71 -11.85 0.43 -21.48
C GLY A 71 -12.16 0.66 -22.97
N ASN A 72 -11.11 0.53 -23.76
CA ASN A 72 -11.20 0.53 -25.21
C ASN A 72 -10.32 -0.59 -25.77
N VAL A 73 -10.93 -1.54 -26.49
CA VAL A 73 -10.24 -2.64 -27.16
C VAL A 73 -10.43 -2.49 -28.67
N SER A 74 -9.34 -2.35 -29.40
CA SER A 74 -9.42 -2.09 -30.86
C SER A 74 -8.37 -2.83 -31.66
N SER A 75 -8.72 -3.20 -32.88
CA SER A 75 -7.79 -3.75 -33.87
C SER A 75 -7.99 -3.18 -35.27
N GLY A 76 -6.89 -3.12 -36.02
CA GLY A 76 -6.88 -2.83 -37.46
C GLY A 76 -7.43 -3.97 -38.31
N GLN A 77 -7.57 -5.17 -37.75
CA GLN A 77 -8.10 -6.36 -38.43
C GLN A 77 -9.20 -7.04 -37.58
N ASN A 78 -9.52 -8.29 -37.87
CA ASN A 78 -10.59 -9.07 -37.27
C ASN A 78 -10.26 -9.71 -35.93
N SER A 79 -11.21 -10.46 -35.35
CA SER A 79 -11.14 -11.20 -34.08
C SER A 79 -10.83 -10.31 -32.89
N VAL A 80 -11.71 -9.33 -32.62
CA VAL A 80 -11.61 -8.43 -31.48
C VAL A 80 -12.68 -8.78 -30.46
N GLY A 81 -12.25 -9.07 -29.22
CA GLY A 81 -13.16 -9.43 -28.13
C GLY A 81 -12.94 -8.61 -26.85
N GLY A 82 -13.99 -8.45 -26.06
CA GLY A 82 -13.85 -7.81 -24.76
C GLY A 82 -13.02 -8.66 -23.78
N ILE A 83 -13.22 -9.98 -23.77
CA ILE A 83 -12.46 -10.94 -22.95
C ILE A 83 -11.39 -11.65 -23.77
N VAL A 84 -11.76 -12.23 -24.92
CA VAL A 84 -10.86 -13.01 -25.76
C VAL A 84 -11.00 -12.63 -27.23
N GLY A 85 -9.88 -12.45 -27.94
CA GLY A 85 -9.90 -12.18 -29.37
C GLY A 85 -10.35 -13.39 -30.16
N ASP A 86 -9.66 -14.51 -30.00
CA ASP A 86 -9.96 -15.80 -30.65
C ASP A 86 -9.98 -16.91 -29.59
N ASN A 87 -11.13 -17.57 -29.45
CA ASN A 87 -11.29 -18.69 -28.53
C ASN A 87 -11.44 -20.00 -29.32
N THR A 88 -10.35 -20.76 -29.41
CA THR A 88 -10.29 -22.05 -30.11
C THR A 88 -10.35 -23.21 -29.13
N SER A 89 -11.44 -23.96 -29.11
CA SER A 89 -11.68 -25.11 -28.22
C SER A 89 -11.48 -24.81 -26.72
N GLY A 90 -11.49 -23.55 -26.35
CA GLY A 90 -11.30 -23.09 -24.96
C GLY A 90 -12.62 -22.79 -24.26
N LEU A 91 -12.56 -22.66 -22.92
CA LEU A 91 -13.69 -22.28 -22.08
C LEU A 91 -13.52 -20.83 -21.60
N VAL A 92 -14.55 -20.01 -21.79
CA VAL A 92 -14.68 -18.70 -21.14
C VAL A 92 -15.94 -18.72 -20.29
N GLU A 93 -15.80 -18.58 -19.00
CA GLU A 93 -16.93 -18.67 -18.08
C GLU A 93 -16.93 -17.63 -16.97
N ASN A 94 -18.13 -17.23 -16.54
CA ASN A 94 -18.30 -16.28 -15.45
C ASN A 94 -17.52 -14.96 -15.66
N CYS A 95 -17.40 -14.53 -16.90
CA CYS A 95 -16.65 -13.34 -17.28
C CYS A 95 -17.59 -12.18 -17.65
N MET A 96 -17.11 -10.95 -17.44
CA MET A 96 -17.91 -9.77 -17.70
C MET A 96 -17.15 -8.72 -18.51
N VAL A 97 -17.87 -8.07 -19.42
CA VAL A 97 -17.44 -6.82 -20.08
C VAL A 97 -18.48 -5.73 -19.81
N TRP A 98 -18.02 -4.62 -19.23
CA TRP A 98 -18.88 -3.50 -18.86
C TRP A 98 -18.33 -2.17 -19.38
N ASN A 99 -19.22 -1.33 -19.92
CA ASN A 99 -18.91 0.04 -20.37
C ASN A 99 -17.60 0.15 -21.18
N THR A 100 -17.29 -0.86 -21.97
CA THR A 100 -16.06 -0.97 -22.77
C THR A 100 -16.41 -0.82 -24.24
N ARG A 101 -15.58 -0.13 -25.02
CA ARG A 101 -15.71 -0.07 -26.46
C ARG A 101 -14.88 -1.19 -27.10
N VAL A 102 -15.52 -2.04 -27.90
CA VAL A 102 -14.87 -3.11 -28.67
C VAL A 102 -14.97 -2.78 -30.14
N LEU A 103 -13.84 -2.59 -30.83
CA LEU A 103 -13.78 -2.10 -32.19
C LEU A 103 -12.88 -2.97 -33.08
N SER A 104 -13.42 -3.53 -34.14
CA SER A 104 -12.66 -4.06 -35.26
C SER A 104 -12.77 -3.12 -36.47
N SER A 105 -11.68 -2.86 -37.18
CA SER A 105 -11.72 -2.08 -38.44
C SER A 105 -12.23 -2.87 -39.61
N THR A 106 -12.34 -4.18 -39.49
CA THR A 106 -12.82 -5.08 -40.56
C THR A 106 -14.04 -5.88 -40.10
N SER A 107 -13.84 -7.05 -39.48
CA SER A 107 -14.92 -7.96 -39.10
C SER A 107 -14.66 -8.67 -37.78
N GLU A 108 -15.63 -9.45 -37.30
CA GLU A 108 -15.52 -10.29 -36.11
C GLU A 108 -15.21 -9.50 -34.83
N ALA A 109 -16.11 -8.60 -34.47
CA ALA A 109 -16.09 -7.93 -33.19
C ALA A 109 -17.15 -8.51 -32.24
N GLY A 110 -16.74 -9.02 -31.09
CA GLY A 110 -17.63 -9.57 -30.05
C GLY A 110 -17.40 -8.99 -28.68
N GLY A 111 -18.47 -8.78 -27.95
CA GLY A 111 -18.35 -8.23 -26.58
C GLY A 111 -17.56 -9.12 -25.63
N ILE A 112 -17.71 -10.44 -25.75
CA ILE A 112 -16.91 -11.42 -25.02
C ILE A 112 -15.80 -11.98 -25.90
N ALA A 113 -16.13 -12.56 -27.06
CA ALA A 113 -15.18 -13.18 -27.98
C ALA A 113 -15.28 -12.59 -29.39
N GLY A 114 -14.17 -12.23 -30.01
CA GLY A 114 -14.15 -11.83 -31.41
C GLY A 114 -14.55 -13.00 -32.30
N ARG A 115 -13.87 -14.14 -32.14
CA ARG A 115 -14.16 -15.41 -32.78
C ARG A 115 -14.30 -16.53 -31.76
N LEU A 116 -15.29 -17.39 -31.95
CA LEU A 116 -15.53 -18.60 -31.17
C LEU A 116 -15.49 -19.81 -32.09
N TYR A 117 -14.37 -20.56 -32.08
CA TYR A 117 -14.16 -21.74 -32.91
C TYR A 117 -14.16 -22.99 -32.02
N ASN A 118 -15.18 -23.82 -32.10
CA ASN A 118 -15.31 -25.05 -31.28
C ASN A 118 -15.11 -24.83 -29.76
N GLY A 119 -15.26 -23.59 -29.29
CA GLY A 119 -15.08 -23.21 -27.90
C GLY A 119 -16.42 -22.93 -27.19
N THR A 120 -16.36 -22.65 -25.90
CA THR A 120 -17.56 -22.40 -25.09
C THR A 120 -17.49 -21.05 -24.38
N LEU A 121 -18.58 -20.27 -24.47
CA LEU A 121 -18.90 -19.15 -23.58
C LEU A 121 -19.99 -19.59 -22.61
N ARG A 122 -19.78 -19.47 -21.31
CA ARG A 122 -20.74 -19.90 -20.29
C ARG A 122 -20.89 -18.86 -19.18
N ASN A 123 -22.14 -18.55 -18.82
CA ASN A 123 -22.47 -17.62 -17.72
C ASN A 123 -21.72 -16.28 -17.83
N CYS A 124 -21.61 -15.71 -19.01
CA CYS A 124 -20.93 -14.44 -19.25
C CYS A 124 -21.92 -13.28 -19.37
N TYR A 125 -21.47 -12.08 -19.02
CA TYR A 125 -22.27 -10.87 -19.16
C TYR A 125 -21.58 -9.80 -19.99
N ALA A 126 -22.31 -9.22 -20.94
CA ALA A 126 -21.81 -8.23 -21.88
C ALA A 126 -22.68 -6.97 -21.88
N ASN A 127 -22.13 -5.87 -21.35
CA ASN A 127 -22.78 -4.54 -21.34
C ASN A 127 -21.82 -3.48 -21.93
N GLN A 128 -21.56 -3.59 -23.23
CA GLN A 128 -20.58 -2.77 -23.95
C GLN A 128 -21.06 -2.41 -25.34
N THR A 129 -20.41 -1.44 -25.98
CA THR A 129 -20.61 -1.11 -27.37
C THR A 129 -19.61 -1.85 -28.26
N THR A 130 -20.13 -2.63 -29.23
CA THR A 130 -19.33 -3.39 -30.19
C THR A 130 -19.52 -2.83 -31.59
N THR A 131 -18.44 -2.68 -32.34
CA THR A 131 -18.48 -2.10 -33.71
C THR A 131 -17.50 -2.80 -34.64
N ALA A 132 -17.93 -3.16 -35.84
CA ALA A 132 -17.11 -3.60 -36.97
C ALA A 132 -17.89 -3.35 -38.29
N THR A 133 -17.27 -3.66 -39.44
CA THR A 133 -17.98 -3.60 -40.73
C THR A 133 -18.94 -4.78 -40.92
N GLU A 134 -18.57 -5.95 -40.39
CA GLU A 134 -19.34 -7.20 -40.45
C GLU A 134 -19.15 -8.01 -39.15
N ASN A 135 -20.05 -8.97 -38.93
CA ASN A 135 -19.98 -9.91 -37.79
C ASN A 135 -19.80 -9.21 -36.41
N VAL A 136 -20.76 -8.36 -36.08
CA VAL A 136 -20.81 -7.62 -34.82
C VAL A 136 -21.77 -8.30 -33.86
N GLY A 137 -21.28 -8.79 -32.73
CA GLY A 137 -22.12 -9.44 -31.73
C GLY A 137 -21.82 -8.99 -30.30
N ALA A 138 -22.82 -9.00 -29.43
CA ALA A 138 -22.65 -8.67 -28.02
C ALA A 138 -21.87 -9.77 -27.28
N MET A 139 -22.06 -11.03 -27.66
CA MET A 139 -21.34 -12.18 -27.10
C MET A 139 -20.15 -12.54 -28.00
N ALA A 140 -20.40 -12.87 -29.26
CA ALA A 140 -19.36 -13.26 -30.19
C ALA A 140 -19.56 -12.55 -31.53
N GLY A 141 -18.46 -12.12 -32.17
CA GLY A 141 -18.48 -11.61 -33.53
C GLY A 141 -18.81 -12.73 -34.52
N ASN A 142 -18.10 -13.83 -34.42
CA ASN A 142 -18.28 -15.00 -35.27
C ASN A 142 -18.24 -16.30 -34.46
N VAL A 143 -19.22 -17.19 -34.72
CA VAL A 143 -19.28 -18.53 -34.14
C VAL A 143 -19.10 -19.56 -35.25
N ILE A 144 -18.12 -20.45 -35.13
CA ILE A 144 -17.67 -21.39 -36.15
C ILE A 144 -17.62 -22.79 -35.57
N GLU A 145 -17.91 -23.80 -36.39
CA GLU A 145 -17.97 -25.21 -36.01
C GLU A 145 -18.95 -25.42 -34.83
N ASP A 146 -18.55 -26.20 -33.81
CA ASP A 146 -19.37 -26.49 -32.65
C ASP A 146 -19.19 -25.44 -31.53
N GLY A 147 -18.96 -24.15 -31.87
CA GLY A 147 -18.88 -23.06 -30.89
C GLY A 147 -20.20 -22.90 -30.14
N LEU A 148 -20.12 -22.85 -28.78
CA LEU A 148 -21.28 -22.94 -27.90
C LEU A 148 -21.41 -21.73 -26.97
N ILE A 149 -22.63 -21.17 -26.89
CA ILE A 149 -22.99 -20.12 -25.94
C ILE A 149 -24.04 -20.66 -24.96
N GLN A 150 -23.78 -20.56 -23.67
CA GLN A 150 -24.65 -21.12 -22.60
C GLN A 150 -24.89 -20.09 -21.49
N ASN A 151 -26.16 -19.81 -21.17
CA ASN A 151 -26.58 -18.91 -20.09
C ASN A 151 -25.84 -17.56 -20.08
N CYS A 152 -25.62 -16.97 -21.24
CA CYS A 152 -24.94 -15.68 -21.35
C CYS A 152 -25.97 -14.57 -21.52
N TYR A 153 -25.70 -13.40 -20.93
CA TYR A 153 -26.59 -12.24 -20.99
C TYR A 153 -25.90 -11.04 -21.64
N TYR A 154 -26.66 -10.25 -22.38
CA TYR A 154 -26.14 -9.03 -22.96
C TYR A 154 -27.16 -7.88 -22.96
N ASN A 155 -26.64 -6.66 -22.95
CA ASN A 155 -27.45 -5.47 -23.06
C ASN A 155 -27.72 -5.16 -24.56
N SER A 156 -28.93 -5.45 -25.01
CA SER A 156 -29.34 -5.22 -26.39
C SER A 156 -29.47 -3.73 -26.77
N GLU A 157 -29.53 -2.82 -25.83
CA GLU A 157 -29.50 -1.37 -26.07
C GLU A 157 -28.10 -0.86 -26.47
N LYS A 158 -27.06 -1.60 -26.09
CA LYS A 158 -25.65 -1.28 -26.39
C LYS A 158 -25.17 -1.98 -27.67
N THR A 159 -25.49 -3.27 -27.81
CA THR A 159 -25.19 -4.05 -29.02
C THR A 159 -26.41 -4.91 -29.35
N ALA A 160 -27.04 -4.65 -30.45
CA ALA A 160 -28.40 -5.15 -30.77
C ALA A 160 -28.50 -6.67 -30.98
N VAL A 161 -27.41 -7.34 -31.36
CA VAL A 161 -27.39 -8.78 -31.70
C VAL A 161 -26.43 -9.54 -30.83
N ALA A 162 -26.79 -10.75 -30.43
CA ALA A 162 -25.94 -11.61 -29.62
C ALA A 162 -24.69 -12.09 -30.36
N VAL A 163 -24.88 -12.56 -31.60
CA VAL A 163 -23.84 -13.12 -32.47
C VAL A 163 -23.88 -12.44 -33.81
N GLY A 164 -22.74 -11.98 -34.30
CA GLY A 164 -22.65 -11.24 -35.57
C GLY A 164 -22.77 -12.13 -36.81
N SER A 165 -22.31 -13.39 -36.76
CA SER A 165 -22.50 -14.38 -37.82
C SER A 165 -23.85 -15.11 -37.65
N THR A 166 -24.20 -15.96 -38.62
CA THR A 166 -25.42 -16.77 -38.59
C THR A 166 -25.36 -17.99 -37.66
N GLY A 167 -24.46 -17.97 -36.63
CA GLY A 167 -24.27 -19.04 -35.68
C GLY A 167 -25.43 -19.21 -34.68
N ASP A 168 -25.38 -20.26 -33.87
CA ASP A 168 -26.39 -20.58 -32.89
C ASP A 168 -26.39 -19.53 -31.75
N THR A 169 -27.54 -18.92 -31.50
CA THR A 169 -27.76 -17.90 -30.47
C THR A 169 -28.60 -18.39 -29.28
N THR A 170 -28.92 -19.70 -29.24
CA THR A 170 -29.92 -20.26 -28.29
C THR A 170 -29.56 -20.03 -26.82
N GLY A 171 -28.29 -19.90 -26.48
CA GLY A 171 -27.80 -19.68 -25.10
C GLY A 171 -27.57 -18.22 -24.73
N ALA A 172 -27.85 -17.25 -25.62
CA ALA A 172 -27.65 -15.83 -25.37
C ALA A 172 -28.99 -15.13 -25.08
N LEU A 173 -29.10 -14.49 -23.91
CA LEU A 173 -30.32 -13.87 -23.42
C LEU A 173 -30.14 -12.35 -23.28
N THR A 174 -31.20 -11.58 -23.57
CA THR A 174 -31.19 -10.13 -23.44
C THR A 174 -31.45 -9.70 -21.98
N SER A 175 -30.69 -8.74 -21.48
CA SER A 175 -30.89 -8.17 -20.14
C SER A 175 -31.53 -6.76 -20.15
N GLY A 176 -31.59 -6.09 -21.28
CA GLY A 176 -32.13 -4.75 -21.41
C GLY A 176 -31.43 -3.72 -20.46
N GLY A 177 -30.16 -3.91 -20.16
CA GLY A 177 -29.38 -3.01 -19.28
C GLY A 177 -29.79 -3.02 -17.81
N THR A 178 -30.56 -4.03 -17.37
CA THR A 178 -31.07 -4.12 -15.98
C THR A 178 -29.92 -4.30 -14.95
N LYS A 179 -30.09 -3.68 -13.79
CA LYS A 179 -29.25 -3.88 -12.60
C LYS A 179 -29.85 -4.93 -11.63
N SER A 180 -31.04 -5.45 -11.93
CA SER A 180 -31.72 -6.43 -11.05
C SER A 180 -31.11 -7.81 -11.19
N THR A 181 -30.59 -8.36 -10.10
CA THR A 181 -30.01 -9.72 -10.05
C THR A 181 -31.02 -10.81 -10.40
N SER A 182 -32.31 -10.60 -10.15
CA SER A 182 -33.38 -11.54 -10.51
C SER A 182 -33.58 -11.73 -12.01
N SER A 183 -33.03 -10.85 -12.82
CA SER A 183 -33.10 -10.94 -14.30
C SER A 183 -32.08 -11.90 -14.91
N PHE A 184 -31.12 -12.41 -14.12
CA PHE A 184 -30.01 -13.26 -14.57
C PHE A 184 -30.21 -14.70 -14.07
N SER A 185 -31.20 -15.39 -14.64
CA SER A 185 -31.46 -16.79 -14.30
C SER A 185 -30.27 -17.68 -14.66
N GLY A 186 -29.87 -18.53 -13.73
CA GLY A 186 -28.73 -19.44 -13.89
C GLY A 186 -27.37 -18.84 -13.46
N PHE A 187 -27.30 -17.56 -13.10
CA PHE A 187 -26.10 -16.99 -12.49
C PHE A 187 -26.08 -17.32 -11.01
N ASP A 188 -24.91 -17.71 -10.52
CA ASP A 188 -24.70 -17.99 -9.09
C ASP A 188 -24.38 -16.72 -8.32
N PHE A 189 -25.40 -16.11 -7.70
CA PHE A 189 -25.24 -14.95 -6.83
C PHE A 189 -24.81 -15.31 -5.41
N SER A 190 -24.72 -16.59 -5.06
CA SER A 190 -24.25 -17.01 -3.76
C SER A 190 -22.71 -16.97 -3.65
N SER A 191 -21.99 -17.29 -4.73
CA SER A 191 -20.53 -17.39 -4.72
C SER A 191 -19.81 -16.61 -5.81
N VAL A 192 -20.35 -16.53 -7.02
CA VAL A 192 -19.65 -16.00 -8.21
C VAL A 192 -20.01 -14.56 -8.52
N TRP A 193 -21.30 -14.26 -8.66
CA TRP A 193 -21.78 -12.96 -9.10
C TRP A 193 -22.22 -12.06 -7.96
N THR A 194 -22.08 -10.75 -8.11
CA THR A 194 -22.55 -9.74 -7.17
C THR A 194 -22.85 -8.43 -7.90
N THR A 195 -23.24 -7.41 -7.15
CA THR A 195 -23.20 -6.02 -7.61
C THR A 195 -22.10 -5.26 -6.90
N ASP A 196 -21.50 -4.29 -7.59
CA ASP A 196 -20.56 -3.33 -6.96
C ASP A 196 -21.31 -2.26 -6.15
N ALA A 197 -20.58 -1.27 -5.64
CA ALA A 197 -21.14 -0.19 -4.84
C ALA A 197 -22.19 0.66 -5.59
N ASP A 198 -22.06 0.77 -6.93
CA ASP A 198 -23.00 1.49 -7.80
C ASP A 198 -24.22 0.63 -8.19
N GLY A 199 -24.27 -0.61 -7.73
CA GLY A 199 -25.29 -1.60 -8.06
C GLY A 199 -25.11 -2.23 -9.46
N ASP A 200 -23.95 -2.05 -10.08
CA ASP A 200 -23.64 -2.67 -11.35
C ASP A 200 -23.17 -4.12 -11.17
N MET A 201 -23.58 -4.98 -12.11
CA MET A 201 -23.19 -6.40 -12.11
C MET A 201 -21.68 -6.56 -12.18
N THR A 202 -21.14 -7.46 -11.37
CA THR A 202 -19.72 -7.78 -11.35
C THR A 202 -19.45 -9.17 -10.75
N VAL A 203 -18.18 -9.60 -10.79
CA VAL A 203 -17.75 -10.89 -10.24
C VAL A 203 -17.25 -10.69 -8.82
N ALA A 204 -17.81 -11.42 -7.86
CA ALA A 204 -17.54 -11.26 -6.42
C ALA A 204 -16.06 -11.45 -6.05
N ALA A 205 -15.35 -12.35 -6.71
CA ALA A 205 -13.93 -12.58 -6.50
C ALA A 205 -13.05 -11.36 -6.87
N ILE A 206 -13.57 -10.46 -7.72
CA ILE A 206 -12.85 -9.25 -8.14
C ILE A 206 -13.24 -8.03 -7.30
N SER A 207 -14.52 -7.83 -7.05
CA SER A 207 -15.01 -6.59 -6.44
C SER A 207 -15.43 -6.71 -4.98
N GLY A 208 -15.57 -7.93 -4.47
CA GLY A 208 -16.17 -8.18 -3.14
C GLY A 208 -17.69 -8.02 -3.13
N ARG A 209 -18.28 -8.02 -1.94
CA ARG A 209 -19.73 -7.93 -1.71
C ARG A 209 -20.13 -6.76 -0.82
N GLY A 210 -19.19 -5.98 -0.35
CA GLY A 210 -19.43 -4.85 0.56
C GLY A 210 -19.76 -5.26 2.00
N THR A 211 -19.67 -6.53 2.35
CA THR A 211 -19.82 -7.00 3.73
C THR A 211 -18.48 -7.00 4.48
N LYS A 212 -18.53 -7.13 5.80
CA LYS A 212 -17.30 -7.16 6.61
C LYS A 212 -16.43 -8.38 6.28
N GLU A 213 -17.06 -9.52 6.01
CA GLU A 213 -16.38 -10.79 5.68
C GLU A 213 -15.90 -10.83 4.22
N ASN A 214 -16.56 -10.08 3.35
CA ASN A 214 -16.23 -9.98 1.93
C ASN A 214 -16.38 -8.51 1.47
N PRO A 215 -15.42 -7.63 1.83
CA PRO A 215 -15.47 -6.20 1.51
C PRO A 215 -15.30 -5.95 0.01
N TYR A 216 -15.78 -4.81 -0.46
CA TYR A 216 -15.43 -4.32 -1.79
C TYR A 216 -13.92 -4.06 -1.88
N ILE A 217 -13.31 -4.46 -2.99
CA ILE A 217 -11.87 -4.37 -3.18
C ILE A 217 -11.53 -3.06 -3.90
N ILE A 218 -10.71 -2.24 -3.25
CA ILE A 218 -10.13 -1.01 -3.81
C ILE A 218 -8.76 -1.32 -4.41
N ARG A 219 -8.61 -1.14 -5.72
CA ARG A 219 -7.37 -1.41 -6.48
C ARG A 219 -6.65 -0.15 -6.91
N GLY A 220 -7.34 0.99 -6.90
CA GLY A 220 -6.80 2.28 -7.33
C GLY A 220 -7.70 3.45 -6.94
N GLY A 221 -7.25 4.65 -7.29
CA GLY A 221 -7.98 5.87 -6.96
C GLY A 221 -9.38 5.96 -7.56
N TYR A 222 -9.59 5.30 -8.69
CA TYR A 222 -10.92 5.24 -9.32
C TYR A 222 -11.92 4.41 -8.50
N ASP A 223 -11.52 3.21 -8.05
CA ASP A 223 -12.39 2.40 -7.20
C ASP A 223 -12.72 3.14 -5.89
N TRP A 224 -11.73 3.88 -5.35
CA TRP A 224 -11.95 4.70 -4.16
C TRP A 224 -12.95 5.84 -4.41
N THR A 225 -12.76 6.63 -5.47
CA THR A 225 -13.69 7.73 -5.79
C THR A 225 -15.11 7.23 -6.09
N ASN A 226 -15.25 6.05 -6.64
CA ASN A 226 -16.56 5.43 -6.91
C ASN A 226 -17.15 4.69 -5.69
N ALA A 227 -16.45 4.60 -4.57
CA ALA A 227 -17.03 4.07 -3.33
C ALA A 227 -18.19 4.94 -2.81
N GLY A 228 -18.35 6.15 -3.37
CA GLY A 228 -19.43 7.07 -3.02
C GLY A 228 -19.40 7.46 -1.54
N ASP A 229 -20.55 7.58 -0.90
CA ASP A 229 -20.65 7.89 0.54
C ASP A 229 -20.38 6.66 1.44
N GLY A 230 -20.17 5.50 0.86
CA GLY A 230 -19.91 4.26 1.59
C GLY A 230 -21.13 3.67 2.29
N ILE A 231 -22.31 4.12 1.93
CA ILE A 231 -23.59 3.63 2.47
C ILE A 231 -24.37 2.95 1.35
N SER A 232 -24.94 1.78 1.61
CA SER A 232 -25.77 1.06 0.66
C SER A 232 -27.11 1.78 0.44
N ALA A 233 -27.81 1.46 -0.64
CA ALA A 233 -29.15 1.96 -0.91
C ALA A 233 -30.17 1.62 0.22
N ALA A 234 -29.88 0.60 1.02
CA ALA A 234 -30.66 0.24 2.21
C ALA A 234 -30.26 1.06 3.47
N GLY A 235 -29.29 1.96 3.37
CA GLY A 235 -28.78 2.75 4.49
C GLY A 235 -27.79 2.01 5.39
N GLU A 236 -27.28 0.86 4.95
CA GLU A 236 -26.28 0.07 5.67
C GLU A 236 -24.86 0.47 5.28
N ARG A 237 -23.91 0.31 6.22
CA ARG A 237 -22.51 0.58 5.99
C ARG A 237 -21.91 -0.43 5.02
N ASN A 238 -21.28 0.03 3.95
CA ASN A 238 -20.44 -0.77 3.09
C ASN A 238 -19.02 -0.92 3.66
N TYR A 239 -18.41 -2.06 3.42
CA TYR A 239 -17.03 -2.36 3.81
C TYR A 239 -16.15 -2.43 2.57
N TYR A 240 -14.97 -1.81 2.68
CA TYR A 240 -13.97 -1.71 1.63
C TYR A 240 -12.62 -2.18 2.15
N ALA A 241 -11.83 -2.82 1.31
CA ALA A 241 -10.46 -3.20 1.64
C ALA A 241 -9.52 -2.97 0.44
N LEU A 242 -8.28 -2.59 0.73
CA LEU A 242 -7.21 -2.62 -0.25
C LEU A 242 -6.66 -4.04 -0.40
N ASN A 243 -6.24 -4.42 -1.59
CA ASN A 243 -5.48 -5.64 -1.86
C ASN A 243 -4.11 -5.36 -2.48
N ASN A 244 -3.84 -4.10 -2.81
CA ASN A 244 -2.53 -3.57 -3.22
C ASN A 244 -2.48 -2.05 -3.00
N ASN A 245 -1.35 -1.40 -3.35
CA ASN A 245 -1.24 0.05 -3.30
C ASN A 245 -2.16 0.71 -4.34
N ALA A 246 -2.86 1.76 -3.93
CA ALA A 246 -3.79 2.52 -4.78
C ALA A 246 -3.19 3.88 -5.15
N TYR A 247 -3.12 4.19 -6.42
CA TYR A 247 -2.57 5.44 -6.96
C TYR A 247 -3.67 6.32 -7.55
N GLY A 248 -3.42 7.63 -7.63
CA GLY A 248 -4.38 8.60 -8.18
C GLY A 248 -5.61 8.80 -7.29
N VAL A 249 -5.43 8.67 -5.97
CA VAL A 249 -6.51 8.78 -4.99
C VAL A 249 -7.01 10.21 -4.91
N GLY A 250 -8.32 10.41 -5.15
CA GLY A 250 -9.04 11.66 -4.95
C GLY A 250 -9.94 11.63 -3.72
N ALA A 251 -10.41 12.77 -3.28
CA ALA A 251 -11.28 12.87 -2.12
C ALA A 251 -12.71 12.42 -2.44
N ILE A 252 -13.29 11.62 -1.55
CA ILE A 252 -14.74 11.40 -1.45
C ILE A 252 -15.32 12.56 -0.65
N ASP A 253 -16.43 13.16 -1.11
CA ASP A 253 -17.03 14.34 -0.44
C ASP A 253 -17.50 14.01 0.99
N SER A 254 -18.14 12.86 1.17
CA SER A 254 -18.61 12.43 2.47
C SER A 254 -18.54 10.89 2.55
N PHE A 255 -17.91 10.35 3.58
CA PHE A 255 -17.72 8.91 3.72
C PHE A 255 -18.26 8.38 5.06
N GLY A 256 -19.23 7.50 4.98
CA GLY A 256 -19.85 6.80 6.12
C GLY A 256 -19.57 5.30 6.14
N GLY A 257 -18.86 4.79 5.12
CA GLY A 257 -18.47 3.39 5.00
C GLY A 257 -17.32 2.99 5.92
N SER A 258 -16.80 1.79 5.73
CA SER A 258 -15.65 1.25 6.47
C SER A 258 -14.52 0.88 5.51
N LEU A 259 -13.40 1.57 5.57
CA LEU A 259 -12.17 1.26 4.83
C LEU A 259 -11.15 0.57 5.74
N ASP A 260 -10.73 -0.63 5.37
CA ASP A 260 -9.55 -1.30 5.91
C ASP A 260 -8.44 -1.33 4.84
N GLY A 261 -7.41 -0.53 5.05
CA GLY A 261 -6.28 -0.42 4.10
C GLY A 261 -5.35 -1.64 4.08
N LYS A 262 -5.50 -2.59 5.01
CA LYS A 262 -4.64 -3.80 5.10
C LYS A 262 -3.13 -3.51 5.14
N GLY A 263 -2.74 -2.29 5.50
CA GLY A 263 -1.34 -1.85 5.49
C GLY A 263 -0.84 -1.36 4.13
N TYR A 264 -1.67 -1.34 3.09
CA TYR A 264 -1.31 -0.81 1.78
C TYR A 264 -1.33 0.72 1.75
N ILE A 265 -0.71 1.27 0.70
CA ILE A 265 -0.55 2.71 0.50
C ILE A 265 -1.61 3.25 -0.46
N MET A 266 -2.22 4.37 -0.10
CA MET A 266 -3.03 5.20 -0.98
C MET A 266 -2.24 6.45 -1.34
N VAL A 267 -1.91 6.62 -2.61
CA VAL A 267 -1.09 7.73 -3.12
C VAL A 267 -1.99 8.76 -3.82
N GLY A 268 -1.94 10.00 -3.35
CA GLY A 268 -2.72 11.08 -3.96
C GLY A 268 -3.12 12.15 -2.94
N GLY A 269 -4.38 12.54 -2.96
CA GLY A 269 -4.92 13.62 -2.14
C GLY A 269 -5.52 13.18 -0.80
N THR A 270 -6.44 13.97 -0.29
CA THR A 270 -7.29 13.66 0.88
C THR A 270 -8.17 12.45 0.57
N LEU A 271 -8.32 11.50 1.51
CA LEU A 271 -9.20 10.34 1.28
C LEU A 271 -10.67 10.75 1.30
N THR A 272 -11.07 11.62 2.23
CA THR A 272 -12.43 12.15 2.28
C THR A 272 -12.46 13.61 2.76
N ASN A 273 -13.39 14.40 2.22
CA ASN A 273 -13.62 15.76 2.71
C ASN A 273 -14.38 15.74 4.06
N ASN A 274 -15.26 14.75 4.27
CA ASN A 274 -16.00 14.61 5.54
C ASN A 274 -16.14 13.13 5.93
N LEU A 275 -15.54 12.73 7.05
CA LEU A 275 -15.77 11.42 7.65
C LEU A 275 -16.94 11.51 8.63
N THR A 276 -18.07 10.89 8.28
CA THR A 276 -19.31 10.97 9.05
C THR A 276 -19.29 10.08 10.30
N SER A 277 -20.30 10.16 11.15
CA SER A 277 -20.39 9.41 12.40
C SER A 277 -20.39 7.89 12.24
N SER A 278 -20.80 7.38 11.08
CA SER A 278 -20.72 5.94 10.75
C SER A 278 -19.39 5.56 10.09
N GLY A 279 -18.59 6.55 9.63
CA GLY A 279 -17.38 6.32 8.86
C GLY A 279 -16.24 5.71 9.68
N TYR A 280 -15.49 4.82 9.04
CA TYR A 280 -14.28 4.23 9.57
C TYR A 280 -13.17 4.21 8.51
N ILE A 281 -11.97 4.62 8.91
CA ILE A 281 -10.74 4.48 8.12
C ILE A 281 -9.68 3.84 9.01
N GLY A 282 -9.10 2.73 8.58
CA GLY A 282 -8.07 2.04 9.36
C GLY A 282 -7.02 1.31 8.52
N ASN A 283 -5.88 1.03 9.13
CA ASN A 283 -4.80 0.22 8.57
C ASN A 283 -4.33 0.70 7.18
N VAL A 284 -4.23 2.00 6.94
CA VAL A 284 -3.84 2.57 5.65
C VAL A 284 -2.70 3.58 5.78
N VAL A 285 -1.80 3.58 4.81
CA VAL A 285 -0.79 4.63 4.66
C VAL A 285 -1.23 5.59 3.55
N VAL A 286 -1.32 6.88 3.83
CA VAL A 286 -1.69 7.92 2.86
C VAL A 286 -0.44 8.71 2.49
N PHE A 287 0.02 8.61 1.26
CA PHE A 287 1.20 9.30 0.77
C PHE A 287 0.81 10.50 -0.08
N GLY A 288 1.39 11.67 0.22
CA GLY A 288 1.07 12.93 -0.47
C GLY A 288 -0.35 13.41 -0.24
N GLY A 289 -0.98 12.99 0.88
CA GLY A 289 -2.35 13.29 1.22
C GLY A 289 -2.62 13.30 2.71
N ARG A 290 -3.88 13.44 3.10
CA ARG A 290 -4.35 13.31 4.49
C ARG A 290 -5.54 12.36 4.61
N ALA A 291 -5.80 11.87 5.83
CA ALA A 291 -6.89 10.93 6.07
C ALA A 291 -8.27 11.57 5.86
N ALA A 292 -8.47 12.79 6.36
CA ALA A 292 -9.72 13.53 6.15
C ALA A 292 -9.52 15.06 6.24
N GLN A 293 -10.33 15.84 5.52
CA GLN A 293 -10.43 17.28 5.76
C GLN A 293 -11.16 17.54 7.07
N THR A 294 -12.29 16.88 7.28
CA THR A 294 -13.11 16.98 8.51
C THR A 294 -13.47 15.59 9.01
N VAL A 295 -13.33 15.35 10.32
CA VAL A 295 -13.88 14.18 11.01
C VAL A 295 -15.06 14.63 11.86
N ASN A 296 -16.26 14.21 11.49
CA ASN A 296 -17.51 14.59 12.14
C ASN A 296 -18.19 13.36 12.76
N GLY A 297 -17.64 12.87 13.86
CA GLY A 297 -18.16 11.72 14.60
C GLY A 297 -17.62 10.35 14.15
N GLY A 298 -16.86 10.26 13.06
CA GLY A 298 -16.28 9.02 12.58
C GLY A 298 -15.07 8.52 13.39
N LYS A 299 -14.52 7.37 12.99
CA LYS A 299 -13.35 6.76 13.63
C LYS A 299 -12.21 6.57 12.64
N ILE A 300 -10.99 6.99 13.04
CA ILE A 300 -9.75 6.69 12.31
C ILE A 300 -8.80 6.00 13.27
N GLU A 301 -8.19 4.89 12.84
CA GLU A 301 -7.18 4.19 13.63
C GLU A 301 -6.13 3.48 12.77
N TYR A 302 -4.93 3.28 13.32
CA TYR A 302 -3.83 2.60 12.65
C TYR A 302 -3.54 3.17 11.25
N THR A 303 -3.64 4.49 11.10
CA THR A 303 -3.48 5.18 9.82
C THR A 303 -2.28 6.11 9.90
N THR A 304 -1.47 6.14 8.84
CA THR A 304 -0.30 7.02 8.74
C THR A 304 -0.42 7.94 7.54
N THR A 305 -0.14 9.22 7.70
CA THR A 305 0.02 10.15 6.58
C THR A 305 1.49 10.52 6.40
N LEU A 306 1.96 10.50 5.16
CA LEU A 306 3.34 10.79 4.79
C LEU A 306 3.40 11.95 3.80
N SER A 307 4.33 12.88 4.02
CA SER A 307 4.61 14.00 3.10
C SER A 307 3.38 14.82 2.72
N ALA A 308 2.54 15.15 3.71
CA ALA A 308 1.32 15.91 3.48
C ALA A 308 1.63 17.35 2.95
N PRO A 309 1.19 17.71 1.73
CA PRO A 309 1.48 19.00 1.11
C PRO A 309 0.37 20.03 1.38
N TYR A 310 -0.28 19.99 2.54
CA TYR A 310 -1.42 20.85 2.85
C TYR A 310 -1.02 22.09 3.65
N SER A 311 -1.91 23.08 3.65
CA SER A 311 -1.68 24.34 4.32
C SER A 311 -2.03 24.33 5.80
N ASP A 312 -2.86 23.38 6.28
CA ASP A 312 -3.47 23.47 7.61
C ASP A 312 -3.15 22.29 8.55
N GLY A 313 -3.54 21.05 8.24
CA GLY A 313 -3.32 19.88 9.06
C GLY A 313 -2.73 18.69 8.30
N GLY A 314 -1.66 18.09 8.82
CA GLY A 314 -0.94 17.02 8.14
C GLY A 314 -1.68 15.65 8.13
N PHE A 315 -2.51 15.39 9.14
CA PHE A 315 -3.31 14.17 9.23
C PHE A 315 -4.80 14.45 8.97
N VAL A 316 -5.35 15.45 9.64
CA VAL A 316 -6.71 15.95 9.41
C VAL A 316 -6.73 17.46 9.44
N GLY A 317 -7.64 18.10 8.69
CA GLY A 317 -7.89 19.52 8.82
C GLY A 317 -8.61 19.84 10.15
N THR A 318 -9.81 19.30 10.35
CA THR A 318 -10.63 19.56 11.54
C THR A 318 -11.23 18.27 12.13
N LEU A 319 -11.15 18.13 13.45
CA LEU A 319 -11.90 17.15 14.22
C LEU A 319 -13.03 17.86 14.99
N THR A 320 -14.28 17.61 14.63
CA THR A 320 -15.46 18.17 15.32
C THR A 320 -16.12 17.18 16.26
N GLY A 321 -15.84 15.87 16.08
CA GLY A 321 -16.35 14.76 16.89
C GLY A 321 -15.76 13.44 16.44
N GLY A 322 -16.05 12.36 17.18
CA GLY A 322 -15.50 11.04 16.88
C GLY A 322 -14.15 10.78 17.52
N SER A 323 -13.36 9.89 16.95
CA SER A 323 -12.10 9.48 17.55
C SER A 323 -11.01 9.18 16.51
N ILE A 324 -9.79 9.57 16.84
CA ILE A 324 -8.57 9.21 16.10
C ILE A 324 -7.63 8.55 17.09
N SER A 325 -7.14 7.35 16.76
CA SER A 325 -6.24 6.63 17.65
C SER A 325 -5.14 5.87 16.90
N ASN A 326 -4.02 5.62 17.60
CA ASN A 326 -2.91 4.78 17.09
C ASN A 326 -2.47 5.20 15.67
N SER A 327 -2.36 6.49 15.42
CA SER A 327 -2.17 7.05 14.09
C SER A 327 -1.04 8.08 14.06
N ALA A 328 -0.50 8.34 12.87
CA ALA A 328 0.68 9.18 12.73
C ALA A 328 0.62 10.14 11.53
N ALA A 329 1.36 11.27 11.66
CA ALA A 329 1.70 12.14 10.55
C ALA A 329 3.22 12.33 10.49
N ALA A 330 3.84 12.15 9.32
CA ALA A 330 5.28 12.25 9.20
C ALA A 330 5.73 12.96 7.92
N GLY A 331 6.74 13.82 8.07
CA GLY A 331 7.34 14.58 6.97
C GLY A 331 6.41 15.61 6.34
N GLY A 332 6.97 16.53 5.60
CA GLY A 332 6.24 17.59 4.92
C GLY A 332 6.35 18.95 5.60
N SER A 333 5.76 19.93 4.94
CA SER A 333 5.74 21.34 5.41
C SER A 333 4.34 21.89 5.28
N LEU A 334 3.84 22.48 6.34
CA LEU A 334 2.50 23.07 6.46
C LEU A 334 2.61 24.55 6.72
N THR A 335 1.81 25.35 6.04
CA THR A 335 1.77 26.80 6.24
C THR A 335 0.38 27.35 6.01
N SER A 336 -0.19 28.03 7.01
CA SER A 336 -1.52 28.64 6.92
C SER A 336 -1.57 29.98 7.67
N ASP A 337 -2.47 30.84 7.25
CA ASP A 337 -2.77 32.12 7.95
C ASP A 337 -3.75 31.95 9.13
N SER A 338 -4.29 30.74 9.32
CA SER A 338 -5.21 30.44 10.43
C SER A 338 -4.57 29.49 11.44
N ALA A 339 -5.19 28.36 11.75
CA ALA A 339 -4.60 27.34 12.59
C ALA A 339 -3.84 26.31 11.74
N THR A 340 -2.63 25.95 12.17
CA THR A 340 -1.78 24.96 11.50
C THR A 340 -1.25 23.97 12.52
N GLY A 341 -1.47 22.69 12.28
CA GLY A 341 -0.99 21.63 13.17
C GLY A 341 -0.40 20.44 12.43
N GLY A 342 0.73 19.93 12.89
CA GLY A 342 1.35 18.78 12.25
C GLY A 342 0.43 17.55 12.15
N PHE A 343 -0.45 17.37 13.14
CA PHE A 343 -1.49 16.34 13.11
C PHE A 343 -2.84 16.93 12.71
N ALA A 344 -3.35 17.88 13.46
CA ALA A 344 -4.65 18.50 13.19
C ALA A 344 -4.56 20.02 13.21
N ALA A 345 -5.19 20.72 12.25
CA ALA A 345 -5.28 22.17 12.31
C ALA A 345 -6.17 22.60 13.48
N GLN A 346 -7.37 22.02 13.58
CA GLN A 346 -8.33 22.35 14.63
C GLN A 346 -8.99 21.10 15.22
N VAL A 347 -9.14 21.09 16.56
CA VAL A 347 -9.90 20.11 17.32
C VAL A 347 -10.95 20.85 18.13
N SER A 348 -12.21 20.80 17.70
CA SER A 348 -13.34 21.46 18.38
C SER A 348 -14.24 20.48 19.13
N GLY A 349 -13.91 19.21 19.13
CA GLY A 349 -14.58 18.10 19.84
C GLY A 349 -13.93 16.76 19.52
N GLY A 350 -14.44 15.69 20.13
CA GLY A 350 -13.89 14.36 19.92
C GLY A 350 -12.58 14.08 20.66
N THR A 351 -11.95 12.95 20.32
CA THR A 351 -10.75 12.46 21.02
C THR A 351 -9.63 12.09 20.05
N ILE A 352 -8.38 12.43 20.42
CA ILE A 352 -7.17 11.98 19.77
C ILE A 352 -6.31 11.27 20.83
N THR A 353 -5.95 10.00 20.57
CA THR A 353 -5.26 9.19 21.57
C THR A 353 -4.16 8.33 20.95
N ASN A 354 -3.01 8.22 21.60
CA ASN A 354 -1.87 7.40 21.15
C ASN A 354 -1.42 7.76 19.72
N CYS A 355 -1.35 9.04 19.40
CA CYS A 355 -0.98 9.53 18.08
C CYS A 355 0.33 10.32 18.14
N TYR A 356 1.01 10.42 17.00
CA TYR A 356 2.24 11.20 16.96
C TYR A 356 2.47 11.96 15.64
N VAL A 357 3.34 12.96 15.73
CA VAL A 357 3.88 13.71 14.58
C VAL A 357 5.40 13.55 14.56
N ARG A 358 5.97 13.41 13.38
CA ARG A 358 7.40 13.26 13.22
C ARG A 358 7.96 14.11 12.08
N ASN A 359 9.05 14.85 12.37
CA ASN A 359 9.84 15.60 11.38
C ASN A 359 8.99 16.46 10.45
N MET A 360 8.05 17.21 10.99
CA MET A 360 7.22 18.16 10.24
C MET A 360 7.66 19.59 10.47
N SER A 361 7.66 20.40 9.40
CA SER A 361 7.82 21.84 9.47
C SER A 361 6.43 22.48 9.49
N VAL A 362 6.10 23.21 10.55
CA VAL A 362 4.78 23.82 10.75
C VAL A 362 4.94 25.33 10.91
N GLY A 363 4.28 26.11 10.03
CA GLY A 363 4.41 27.55 10.02
C GLY A 363 3.14 28.30 9.70
N GLY A 364 3.22 29.64 9.75
CA GLY A 364 2.12 30.51 9.34
C GLY A 364 1.99 31.77 10.16
N ASN A 365 0.87 32.46 9.99
CA ASN A 365 0.57 33.73 10.68
C ASN A 365 -0.45 33.59 11.83
N GLY A 366 -1.06 32.39 11.97
CA GLY A 366 -2.08 32.08 12.97
C GLY A 366 -1.57 31.31 14.19
N PHE A 367 -2.32 30.32 14.59
CA PHE A 367 -1.96 29.41 15.69
C PHE A 367 -1.19 28.20 15.13
N SER A 368 0.11 28.12 15.33
CA SER A 368 0.96 27.03 14.84
C SER A 368 1.37 26.12 15.98
N GLY A 369 1.08 24.82 15.85
CA GLY A 369 1.47 23.80 16.82
C GLY A 369 2.05 22.54 16.16
N GLY A 370 3.09 21.99 16.72
CA GLY A 370 3.72 20.79 16.19
C GLY A 370 2.74 19.60 16.07
N PHE A 371 1.76 19.51 16.98
CA PHE A 371 0.68 18.53 16.93
C PHE A 371 -0.65 19.15 16.50
N VAL A 372 -1.12 20.19 17.21
CA VAL A 372 -2.40 20.81 16.96
C VAL A 372 -2.27 22.35 16.87
N GLY A 373 -2.86 22.93 15.83
CA GLY A 373 -2.94 24.41 15.71
C GLY A 373 -3.80 25.02 16.82
N ASN A 374 -5.06 24.62 16.91
CA ASN A 374 -6.00 25.05 17.94
C ASN A 374 -6.82 23.87 18.49
N ASN A 375 -6.71 23.58 19.78
CA ASN A 375 -7.59 22.66 20.50
C ASN A 375 -8.68 23.47 21.23
N SER A 376 -9.89 23.46 20.69
CA SER A 376 -11.02 24.27 21.19
C SER A 376 -12.18 23.35 21.65
N GLY A 377 -11.92 22.52 22.66
CA GLY A 377 -12.91 21.64 23.28
C GLY A 377 -12.70 20.13 23.05
N GLY A 378 -11.66 19.72 22.34
CA GLY A 378 -11.32 18.30 22.17
C GLY A 378 -10.44 17.76 23.30
N ARG A 379 -10.33 16.41 23.36
CA ARG A 379 -9.42 15.72 24.27
C ARG A 379 -8.27 15.09 23.51
N ILE A 380 -7.04 15.46 23.82
CA ILE A 380 -5.81 14.93 23.22
C ILE A 380 -5.02 14.27 24.34
N SER A 381 -4.73 12.96 24.21
CA SER A 381 -4.07 12.19 25.26
C SER A 381 -3.05 11.20 24.72
N ASN A 382 -1.96 11.00 25.46
CA ASN A 382 -0.89 10.07 25.11
C ASN A 382 -0.31 10.34 23.71
N CYS A 383 -0.10 11.61 23.38
CA CYS A 383 0.35 12.03 22.06
C CYS A 383 1.71 12.72 22.14
N TYR A 384 2.49 12.64 21.06
CA TYR A 384 3.78 13.30 21.03
C TYR A 384 4.17 13.88 19.67
N VAL A 385 5.09 14.84 19.71
CA VAL A 385 5.76 15.40 18.53
C VAL A 385 7.25 15.16 18.67
N TYR A 386 7.86 14.62 17.62
CA TYR A 386 9.28 14.35 17.60
C TYR A 386 9.97 14.98 16.39
N GLY A 387 10.96 15.83 16.64
CA GLY A 387 11.69 16.56 15.60
C GLY A 387 10.83 17.57 14.86
N GLY A 388 11.35 18.09 13.76
CA GLY A 388 10.71 19.15 13.01
C GLY A 388 10.83 20.53 13.66
N ASP A 389 10.12 21.49 13.13
CA ASP A 389 10.13 22.87 13.59
C ASP A 389 8.74 23.52 13.54
N VAL A 390 8.52 24.45 14.44
CA VAL A 390 7.32 25.28 14.48
C VAL A 390 7.70 26.77 14.45
N SER A 391 7.09 27.51 13.52
CA SER A 391 7.26 28.96 13.43
C SER A 391 5.92 29.67 13.20
N SER A 392 5.75 30.82 13.81
CA SER A 392 4.57 31.67 13.54
C SER A 392 4.90 33.14 13.83
N SER A 393 4.36 34.02 13.04
CA SER A 393 4.45 35.45 13.34
C SER A 393 3.52 35.92 14.51
N ASN A 394 2.57 35.05 14.90
CA ASN A 394 1.64 35.33 16.00
C ASN A 394 1.84 34.34 17.17
N THR A 395 1.41 33.11 17.04
CA THR A 395 1.37 32.14 18.14
C THR A 395 1.99 30.82 17.74
N ALA A 396 3.03 30.37 18.43
CA ALA A 396 3.74 29.12 18.19
C ALA A 396 3.84 28.28 19.46
N GLY A 397 3.56 26.99 19.36
CA GLY A 397 3.82 26.03 20.44
C GLY A 397 4.34 24.72 19.90
N GLY A 398 5.33 24.12 20.54
CA GLY A 398 5.94 22.89 20.09
C GLY A 398 4.94 21.72 19.98
N PHE A 399 3.89 21.72 20.79
CA PHE A 399 2.78 20.79 20.72
C PHE A 399 1.49 21.46 20.22
N ALA A 400 1.05 22.54 20.88
CA ALA A 400 -0.20 23.23 20.54
C ALA A 400 0.03 24.74 20.32
N GLY A 401 -0.51 25.30 19.25
CA GLY A 401 -0.55 26.76 19.10
C GLY A 401 -1.45 27.38 20.17
N ARG A 402 -2.67 26.90 20.31
CA ARG A 402 -3.65 27.34 21.30
C ARG A 402 -4.43 26.16 21.90
N ASN A 403 -4.81 26.28 23.18
CA ASN A 403 -5.70 25.35 23.88
C ASN A 403 -6.75 26.16 24.65
N ASP A 404 -8.03 26.07 24.27
CA ASP A 404 -9.13 26.86 24.83
C ASP A 404 -10.47 26.11 24.93
N ASN A 405 -11.54 26.82 25.33
CA ASN A 405 -12.94 26.36 25.34
C ASN A 405 -13.16 24.96 25.95
N GLY A 406 -12.40 24.65 27.03
CA GLY A 406 -12.51 23.35 27.69
C GLY A 406 -11.69 22.23 27.03
N GLY A 407 -10.78 22.56 26.13
CA GLY A 407 -9.82 21.61 25.55
C GLY A 407 -8.95 20.96 26.62
N VAL A 408 -8.71 19.66 26.48
CA VAL A 408 -7.86 18.89 27.42
C VAL A 408 -6.67 18.29 26.66
N ILE A 409 -5.47 18.60 27.15
CA ILE A 409 -4.22 17.97 26.68
C ILE A 409 -3.57 17.29 27.86
N GLU A 410 -3.37 15.98 27.76
CA GLU A 410 -2.83 15.19 28.86
C GLU A 410 -1.87 14.11 28.41
N ASN A 411 -0.85 13.83 29.24
CA ASN A 411 0.18 12.85 28.97
C ASN A 411 0.83 13.07 27.59
N CYS A 412 1.25 14.29 27.29
CA CYS A 412 1.76 14.67 25.97
C CYS A 412 3.20 15.21 26.05
N TYR A 413 3.94 15.02 24.95
CA TYR A 413 5.35 15.38 24.86
C TYR A 413 5.68 16.06 23.52
N THR A 414 6.67 16.95 23.55
CA THR A 414 7.27 17.51 22.32
C THR A 414 8.77 17.78 22.52
N ASN A 415 9.58 17.51 21.48
CA ASN A 415 10.94 18.02 21.34
C ASN A 415 11.12 18.87 20.07
N THR A 416 10.03 19.33 19.51
CA THR A 416 10.04 20.17 18.29
C THR A 416 10.72 21.49 18.54
N ALA A 417 11.57 21.92 17.61
CA ALA A 417 12.18 23.27 17.67
C ALA A 417 11.10 24.33 17.47
N VAL A 418 11.03 25.32 18.36
CA VAL A 418 10.09 26.46 18.23
C VAL A 418 10.88 27.73 17.97
N ALA A 419 10.58 28.43 16.87
CA ALA A 419 11.16 29.72 16.58
C ALA A 419 10.49 30.81 17.45
N ALA A 420 11.29 31.56 18.19
CA ALA A 420 10.81 32.63 19.07
C ALA A 420 10.50 33.93 18.30
N SER A 421 9.88 33.84 17.14
CA SER A 421 9.57 35.00 16.27
C SER A 421 8.17 35.57 16.46
N GLY A 422 7.26 34.77 17.08
CA GLY A 422 5.89 35.19 17.30
C GLY A 422 5.67 35.94 18.62
N THR A 423 4.52 36.61 18.74
CA THR A 423 4.11 37.33 19.97
C THR A 423 3.97 36.35 21.15
N TYR A 424 3.49 35.13 20.86
CA TYR A 424 3.29 34.07 21.86
C TYR A 424 4.01 32.78 21.41
N SER A 425 5.26 32.64 21.86
CA SER A 425 6.06 31.44 21.54
C SER A 425 6.36 30.67 22.82
N GLY A 426 5.76 29.46 22.95
CA GLY A 426 5.94 28.55 24.07
C GLY A 426 6.54 27.21 23.64
N ALA A 427 7.37 26.61 24.45
CA ALA A 427 8.02 25.34 24.15
C ALA A 427 7.02 24.20 23.93
N PHE A 428 5.92 24.20 24.68
CA PHE A 428 4.82 23.25 24.54
C PHE A 428 3.57 23.91 23.91
N VAL A 429 3.11 25.01 24.48
CA VAL A 429 1.90 25.68 24.03
C VAL A 429 2.13 27.21 23.89
N GLY A 430 1.65 27.79 22.80
CA GLY A 430 1.70 29.25 22.64
C GLY A 430 0.75 29.96 23.64
N MET A 431 -0.51 29.61 23.63
CA MET A 431 -1.57 30.18 24.50
C MET A 431 -2.40 29.07 25.14
N ASN A 432 -2.51 29.00 26.45
CA ASN A 432 -3.37 28.08 27.19
C ASN A 432 -4.46 28.82 27.98
N TYR A 433 -5.70 28.48 27.72
CA TYR A 433 -6.90 28.95 28.44
C TYR A 433 -7.75 27.78 28.99
N ALA A 434 -7.26 26.53 28.87
CA ALA A 434 -7.99 25.33 29.25
C ALA A 434 -7.10 24.37 30.06
N THR A 435 -7.25 23.07 29.96
CA THR A 435 -6.55 22.12 30.82
C THR A 435 -5.36 21.49 30.11
N ILE A 436 -4.17 21.56 30.74
CA ILE A 436 -2.97 20.81 30.37
C ILE A 436 -2.45 20.07 31.60
N GLN A 437 -2.23 18.77 31.50
CA GLN A 437 -1.68 17.98 32.58
C GLN A 437 -0.71 16.89 32.11
N ASN A 438 0.32 16.62 32.92
CA ASN A 438 1.38 15.65 32.59
C ASN A 438 1.98 15.91 31.21
N ALA A 439 2.41 17.15 30.96
CA ALA A 439 2.90 17.56 29.64
C ALA A 439 4.33 18.07 29.73
N PHE A 440 5.16 17.69 28.75
CA PHE A 440 6.60 17.94 28.78
C PHE A 440 7.09 18.48 27.44
N ALA A 441 7.99 19.46 27.49
CA ALA A 441 8.67 19.99 26.33
C ALA A 441 10.18 19.96 26.53
N ASP A 442 10.88 19.45 25.52
CA ASP A 442 12.34 19.49 25.42
C ASP A 442 12.72 20.49 24.33
N ASN A 443 12.91 21.74 24.72
CA ASN A 443 13.24 22.81 23.78
C ASN A 443 14.17 23.82 24.45
N SER A 444 15.40 23.90 24.00
CA SER A 444 16.39 24.85 24.53
C SER A 444 16.26 26.28 23.97
N ALA A 445 15.51 26.49 22.90
CA ALA A 445 15.40 27.78 22.25
C ALA A 445 14.31 28.69 22.87
N VAL A 446 13.33 28.12 23.57
CA VAL A 446 12.23 28.82 24.23
C VAL A 446 12.19 28.50 25.71
N ALA A 447 12.38 29.51 26.55
CA ALA A 447 12.51 29.34 27.98
C ALA A 447 11.19 29.15 28.75
N ALA A 448 10.04 29.30 28.09
CA ALA A 448 8.74 29.16 28.73
C ALA A 448 7.99 27.94 28.20
N PHE A 449 7.37 27.14 29.08
CA PHE A 449 6.47 26.04 28.71
C PHE A 449 5.26 26.56 27.91
N ALA A 450 4.63 27.59 28.39
CA ALA A 450 3.58 28.37 27.72
C ALA A 450 4.00 29.83 27.63
N ALA A 451 3.71 30.49 26.50
CA ALA A 451 3.93 31.94 26.40
C ALA A 451 2.85 32.74 27.15
N LEU A 452 1.62 32.25 27.13
CA LEU A 452 0.50 32.73 27.93
C LEU A 452 -0.22 31.52 28.56
N ASP A 453 -0.36 31.50 29.87
CA ASP A 453 -1.07 30.44 30.61
C ASP A 453 -2.11 31.07 31.56
N GLU A 454 -3.33 31.16 31.10
CA GLU A 454 -4.51 31.56 31.87
C GLU A 454 -5.44 30.37 32.16
N GLY A 455 -5.01 29.14 31.79
CA GLY A 455 -5.72 27.90 32.00
C GLY A 455 -5.31 27.20 33.28
N THR A 456 -5.54 25.90 33.31
CA THR A 456 -5.10 25.01 34.41
C THR A 456 -3.96 24.14 33.90
N SER A 457 -2.75 24.38 34.38
CA SER A 457 -1.59 23.57 34.04
C SER A 457 -1.10 22.83 35.29
N SER A 458 -0.93 21.51 35.22
CA SER A 458 -0.46 20.68 36.31
C SER A 458 0.53 19.63 35.85
N ASN A 459 1.60 19.42 36.63
CA ASN A 459 2.68 18.50 36.29
C ASN A 459 3.25 18.75 34.89
N VAL A 460 3.56 20.03 34.61
CA VAL A 460 4.12 20.47 33.33
C VAL A 460 5.57 20.90 33.55
N SER A 461 6.45 20.57 32.61
CA SER A 461 7.85 20.98 32.75
C SER A 461 8.56 21.15 31.40
N LEU A 462 9.54 22.05 31.41
CA LEU A 462 10.64 22.05 30.47
C LEU A 462 11.71 21.13 31.04
N SER A 463 12.11 20.14 30.27
CA SER A 463 13.18 19.23 30.63
C SER A 463 14.35 19.39 29.69
N SER A 464 15.51 19.73 30.23
CA SER A 464 16.79 19.58 29.54
C SER A 464 17.31 18.13 29.58
N ASP A 465 16.62 17.27 30.33
CA ASP A 465 16.91 15.83 30.48
C ASP A 465 15.78 15.00 29.82
N GLY A 466 15.51 15.33 28.58
CA GLY A 466 14.45 14.69 27.75
C GLY A 466 14.61 13.19 27.63
N ALA A 467 15.80 12.63 27.83
CA ALA A 467 16.09 11.23 27.67
C ALA A 467 15.34 10.32 28.66
N THR A 468 15.23 10.71 29.95
CA THR A 468 14.58 9.89 30.99
C THR A 468 13.04 9.95 30.85
N MET A 469 12.47 11.09 30.52
CA MET A 469 11.02 11.26 30.32
C MET A 469 10.55 10.69 29.01
N GLN A 470 11.32 10.87 27.96
CA GLN A 470 11.09 10.29 26.63
C GLN A 470 11.05 8.75 26.70
N SER A 471 11.96 8.11 27.46
CA SER A 471 11.99 6.66 27.60
C SER A 471 10.77 6.11 28.34
N ALA A 472 10.28 6.78 29.37
CA ALA A 472 9.09 6.36 30.11
C ALA A 472 7.80 6.57 29.29
N PHE A 473 7.71 7.67 28.54
CA PHE A 473 6.55 8.00 27.74
C PHE A 473 6.47 7.13 26.48
N ILE A 474 7.55 6.95 25.75
CA ILE A 474 7.63 6.09 24.57
C ILE A 474 7.41 4.62 24.94
N LYS A 475 7.90 4.17 26.10
CA LYS A 475 7.67 2.81 26.58
C LYS A 475 6.17 2.55 26.85
N THR A 476 5.44 3.54 27.34
CA THR A 476 3.98 3.43 27.57
C THR A 476 3.20 3.56 26.25
N ALA A 477 3.64 4.39 25.32
CA ALA A 477 3.03 4.53 24.00
C ALA A 477 3.34 3.34 23.07
N SER A 478 4.58 2.81 23.09
CA SER A 478 4.99 1.69 22.22
C SER A 478 4.36 0.35 22.59
N THR A 479 3.92 0.14 23.83
CA THR A 479 3.18 -1.08 24.22
C THR A 479 1.75 -1.12 23.66
N ASN A 480 1.23 0.01 23.15
CA ASN A 480 -0.12 0.13 22.61
C ASN A 480 -0.16 0.50 21.10
N LEU A 481 0.98 0.83 20.50
CA LEU A 481 1.10 1.18 19.10
C LEU A 481 1.53 -0.06 18.29
N THR A 482 0.61 -0.96 18.03
CA THR A 482 0.70 -1.86 16.87
C THR A 482 0.22 -1.10 15.63
N VAL A 483 0.89 -0.01 15.28
CA VAL A 483 0.81 0.50 13.92
C VAL A 483 1.55 -0.52 13.07
N ASN A 484 0.94 -1.01 12.01
CA ASN A 484 1.64 -1.71 10.94
C ASN A 484 2.50 -0.68 10.20
N ASP A 485 3.44 -0.12 10.93
CA ASP A 485 4.35 0.88 10.44
C ASP A 485 5.70 0.25 10.18
N THR A 486 5.81 -0.29 9.01
CA THR A 486 7.05 -0.88 8.52
C THR A 486 8.00 0.14 7.92
N THR A 487 7.62 1.39 7.85
CA THR A 487 8.46 2.51 7.43
C THR A 487 8.55 3.63 8.45
N VAL A 488 7.67 3.66 9.45
CA VAL A 488 7.84 4.55 10.58
C VAL A 488 8.59 3.79 11.66
N TYR A 489 9.85 4.02 11.71
CA TYR A 489 10.67 3.85 12.89
C TYR A 489 9.81 4.00 14.15
N THR A 490 9.58 2.91 14.87
CA THR A 490 9.40 3.06 16.31
C THR A 490 10.61 3.84 16.79
N PRO A 491 10.45 4.98 17.43
CA PRO A 491 11.57 5.65 18.07
C PRO A 491 11.97 4.90 19.36
N THR A 492 12.27 3.60 19.24
CA THR A 492 13.17 2.90 20.15
C THR A 492 14.60 3.29 19.84
N ASN A 493 14.79 4.12 18.83
CA ASN A 493 15.98 4.90 18.68
C ASN A 493 15.70 6.30 19.21
N GLN A 494 15.79 6.38 20.50
CA GLN A 494 16.64 7.41 20.99
C GLN A 494 17.80 7.61 20.03
N SER A 495 17.92 8.78 19.45
CA SER A 495 19.18 9.43 19.51
C SER A 495 19.41 9.83 20.99
N THR A 496 19.53 8.88 21.90
CA THR A 496 20.79 8.86 22.55
C THR A 496 21.71 8.59 21.38
N THR A 497 22.50 9.53 20.95
CA THR A 497 23.89 9.24 20.73
C THR A 497 24.19 8.20 21.78
N GLN A 498 24.10 6.92 21.43
CA GLN A 498 24.77 5.87 22.17
C GLN A 498 26.24 6.13 21.82
N THR A 499 26.72 7.31 22.29
CA THR A 499 28.09 7.78 22.22
C THR A 499 29.01 6.88 23.03
N GLY A 500 28.48 5.70 23.40
CA GLY A 500 29.11 4.78 24.29
C GLY A 500 28.89 3.31 23.97
N LEU A 501 28.79 2.89 22.68
CA LEU A 501 29.03 1.47 22.39
C LEU A 501 30.45 1.13 22.85
N THR A 502 30.54 0.22 23.82
CA THR A 502 31.78 -0.02 24.56
C THR A 502 32.73 -0.98 23.83
N ASP A 503 32.23 -1.72 22.86
CA ASP A 503 32.90 -2.85 22.19
C ASP A 503 33.25 -2.62 20.72
N ILE A 504 33.02 -1.41 20.19
CA ILE A 504 33.35 -1.08 18.78
C ILE A 504 34.57 -0.18 18.62
N SER A 505 35.13 0.34 19.71
CA SER A 505 36.26 1.25 19.66
C SER A 505 37.48 0.55 19.06
N GLY A 506 38.01 1.09 17.96
CA GLY A 506 39.12 0.51 17.22
C GLY A 506 38.75 -0.69 16.34
N HIS A 507 37.46 -1.07 16.27
CA HIS A 507 36.97 -2.09 15.38
C HIS A 507 36.94 -1.56 13.93
N TRP A 508 37.25 -2.40 12.95
CA TRP A 508 37.31 -1.99 11.53
C TRP A 508 35.97 -1.40 11.00
N ALA A 509 34.84 -1.82 11.54
CA ALA A 509 33.52 -1.34 11.18
C ALA A 509 33.01 -0.22 12.11
N GLU A 510 33.82 0.33 13.02
CA GLU A 510 33.37 1.32 14.01
C GLU A 510 32.65 2.51 13.35
N ALA A 511 33.21 3.09 12.27
CA ALA A 511 32.62 4.24 11.59
C ALA A 511 31.25 3.91 10.97
N THR A 512 31.13 2.77 10.29
CA THR A 512 29.89 2.27 9.71
C THR A 512 28.83 2.00 10.79
N ILE A 513 29.21 1.31 11.87
CA ILE A 513 28.28 1.01 12.98
C ILE A 513 27.75 2.31 13.59
N ARG A 514 28.63 3.29 13.87
CA ARG A 514 28.21 4.59 14.41
C ARG A 514 27.27 5.34 13.46
N ASN A 515 27.59 5.39 12.17
CA ASN A 515 26.77 6.04 11.15
C ASN A 515 25.38 5.38 11.05
N LEU A 516 25.31 4.05 11.08
CA LEU A 516 24.03 3.32 11.02
C LEU A 516 23.24 3.40 12.33
N VAL A 517 23.93 3.49 13.48
CA VAL A 517 23.29 3.75 14.77
C VAL A 517 22.74 5.18 14.81
N GLU A 518 23.49 6.19 14.35
CA GLU A 518 23.01 7.57 14.23
C GLU A 518 21.80 7.70 13.30
N LYS A 519 21.82 6.96 12.20
CA LYS A 519 20.67 6.86 11.26
C LYS A 519 19.54 5.97 11.78
N GLY A 520 19.78 5.28 12.90
CA GLY A 520 18.85 4.36 13.51
C GLY A 520 18.53 3.11 12.68
N VAL A 521 19.40 2.70 11.80
CA VAL A 521 19.26 1.49 10.97
C VAL A 521 19.63 0.23 11.76
N VAL A 522 20.61 0.33 12.65
CA VAL A 522 21.02 -0.72 13.57
C VAL A 522 21.05 -0.20 15.00
N ASN A 523 20.92 -1.09 15.98
CA ASN A 523 20.97 -0.77 17.40
C ASN A 523 22.02 -1.62 18.11
N GLY A 524 22.59 -1.07 19.19
CA GLY A 524 23.27 -1.84 20.20
C GLY A 524 22.30 -2.55 21.15
N TYR A 525 22.85 -3.37 22.03
CA TYR A 525 22.13 -4.05 23.09
C TYR A 525 21.96 -3.14 24.33
N GLU A 526 21.09 -3.53 25.24
CA GLU A 526 20.80 -2.80 26.48
C GLU A 526 22.04 -2.61 27.38
N ASP A 527 23.06 -3.45 27.23
CA ASP A 527 24.33 -3.39 27.93
C ASP A 527 25.36 -2.42 27.29
N ASN A 528 24.93 -1.60 26.36
CA ASN A 528 25.77 -0.68 25.56
C ASN A 528 26.84 -1.41 24.70
N THR A 529 26.60 -2.65 24.31
CA THR A 529 27.44 -3.36 23.31
C THR A 529 26.76 -3.41 21.97
N PHE A 530 27.52 -3.51 20.88
CA PHE A 530 27.03 -3.82 19.54
C PHE A 530 27.20 -5.30 19.19
N ARG A 531 28.21 -5.93 19.79
CA ARG A 531 28.64 -7.31 19.54
C ARG A 531 28.97 -7.53 18.06
N PRO A 532 29.97 -6.81 17.53
CA PRO A 532 30.26 -6.79 16.08
C PRO A 532 30.60 -8.16 15.48
N GLU A 533 31.21 -9.05 16.28
CA GLU A 533 31.61 -10.40 15.87
C GLU A 533 30.53 -11.47 16.05
N ASP A 534 29.40 -11.16 16.68
CA ASP A 534 28.30 -12.11 16.80
C ASP A 534 27.64 -12.33 15.42
N ASN A 535 27.18 -13.56 15.17
CA ASN A 535 26.46 -13.88 13.93
C ASN A 535 25.12 -13.18 13.90
N VAL A 536 24.72 -12.70 12.72
CA VAL A 536 23.37 -12.21 12.46
C VAL A 536 22.45 -13.35 12.05
N THR A 537 21.21 -13.36 12.55
CA THR A 537 20.22 -14.35 12.16
C THR A 537 19.58 -14.04 10.81
N LYS A 538 18.94 -15.05 10.16
CA LYS A 538 18.20 -14.87 8.91
C LYS A 538 17.10 -13.81 9.05
N GLY A 539 16.35 -13.84 10.17
CA GLY A 539 15.31 -12.86 10.46
C GLY A 539 15.84 -11.44 10.63
N GLU A 540 16.95 -11.27 11.37
CA GLU A 540 17.61 -9.96 11.55
C GLU A 540 18.13 -9.41 10.23
N TYR A 541 18.80 -10.23 9.43
CA TYR A 541 19.33 -9.81 8.14
C TYR A 541 18.23 -9.39 7.15
N ILE A 542 17.15 -10.18 7.05
CA ILE A 542 16.01 -9.85 6.19
C ILE A 542 15.36 -8.54 6.65
N LYS A 543 15.18 -8.33 7.95
CA LYS A 543 14.68 -7.04 8.46
C LYS A 543 15.55 -5.88 8.00
N LEU A 544 16.87 -6.00 8.16
CA LEU A 544 17.82 -4.96 7.74
C LEU A 544 17.75 -4.71 6.24
N LEU A 545 17.71 -5.76 5.42
CA LEU A 545 17.62 -5.69 3.97
C LEU A 545 16.33 -5.01 3.52
N MET A 546 15.16 -5.47 4.01
CA MET A 546 13.87 -4.88 3.68
C MET A 546 13.78 -3.40 4.10
N THR A 547 14.36 -3.06 5.25
CA THR A 547 14.41 -1.68 5.74
C THR A 547 15.32 -0.81 4.86
N ALA A 548 16.52 -1.26 4.54
CA ALA A 548 17.50 -0.50 3.76
C ALA A 548 17.05 -0.25 2.32
N THR A 549 16.28 -1.18 1.74
CA THR A 549 15.76 -1.08 0.37
C THR A 549 14.38 -0.44 0.27
N GLY A 550 13.74 -0.13 1.38
CA GLY A 550 12.36 0.35 1.39
C GLY A 550 11.34 -0.66 0.84
N SER A 551 11.66 -1.96 0.83
CA SER A 551 10.81 -3.02 0.25
C SER A 551 9.54 -3.32 1.04
N GLY A 552 9.37 -2.72 2.22
CA GLY A 552 8.19 -2.88 3.08
C GLY A 552 8.11 -4.22 3.81
N THR A 553 6.94 -4.53 4.32
CA THR A 553 6.62 -5.80 5.03
C THR A 553 5.32 -6.38 4.50
N SER A 554 4.96 -7.59 4.98
CA SER A 554 3.69 -8.25 4.68
C SER A 554 3.09 -8.87 5.94
N SER A 555 1.80 -8.71 6.12
CA SER A 555 1.03 -9.35 7.20
C SER A 555 0.63 -10.79 6.91
N ASN A 556 0.92 -11.30 5.70
CA ASN A 556 0.54 -12.63 5.29
C ASN A 556 1.26 -13.72 6.10
N PHE A 557 0.61 -14.86 6.26
CA PHE A 557 1.25 -16.04 6.81
C PHE A 557 2.04 -16.76 5.71
N THR A 558 3.19 -17.29 6.08
CA THR A 558 4.01 -18.12 5.21
C THR A 558 3.73 -19.60 5.45
N ASN A 559 4.27 -20.46 4.60
CA ASN A 559 4.29 -21.92 4.86
C ASN A 559 5.28 -22.32 5.96
N TYR A 560 6.05 -21.36 6.50
CA TYR A 560 7.08 -21.60 7.51
C TYR A 560 6.52 -21.39 8.91
N GLN A 561 6.49 -22.46 9.72
CA GLN A 561 5.87 -22.46 11.03
C GLN A 561 6.62 -21.54 12.02
N ASP A 562 7.94 -21.53 11.98
CA ASP A 562 8.81 -20.69 12.83
C ASP A 562 8.69 -19.21 12.51
N VAL A 563 8.44 -18.85 11.26
CA VAL A 563 8.22 -17.45 10.83
C VAL A 563 6.90 -16.91 11.38
N ASN A 564 5.83 -17.70 11.29
CA ASN A 564 4.47 -17.25 11.63
C ASN A 564 4.31 -16.87 13.13
N ALA A 565 5.15 -17.42 14.00
CA ALA A 565 5.21 -17.11 15.42
C ALA A 565 6.34 -16.11 15.79
N SER A 566 7.17 -15.71 14.82
CA SER A 566 8.35 -14.87 15.04
C SER A 566 8.02 -13.38 14.97
N TRP A 567 8.82 -12.57 15.67
CA TRP A 567 8.87 -11.13 15.52
C TRP A 567 9.27 -10.68 14.09
N ALA A 568 10.03 -11.52 13.35
CA ALA A 568 10.46 -11.23 11.99
C ALA A 568 9.42 -11.60 10.93
N ARG A 569 8.25 -12.11 11.32
CA ARG A 569 7.21 -12.62 10.41
C ARG A 569 6.96 -11.68 9.24
N GLU A 570 6.67 -10.42 9.50
CA GLU A 570 6.26 -9.48 8.48
C GLU A 570 7.35 -9.20 7.43
N PHE A 571 8.60 -9.15 7.85
CA PHE A 571 9.74 -8.95 6.96
C PHE A 571 10.01 -10.20 6.13
N VAL A 572 10.01 -11.38 6.76
CA VAL A 572 10.23 -12.66 6.05
C VAL A 572 9.06 -12.95 5.11
N SER A 573 7.81 -12.70 5.50
CA SER A 573 6.64 -12.83 4.63
C SER A 573 6.79 -11.97 3.38
N ARG A 574 7.25 -10.73 3.53
CA ARG A 574 7.50 -9.86 2.39
C ARG A 574 8.62 -10.38 1.48
N ALA A 575 9.70 -10.86 2.03
CA ALA A 575 10.79 -11.46 1.27
C ALA A 575 10.34 -12.72 0.50
N VAL A 576 9.45 -13.52 1.09
CA VAL A 576 8.83 -14.68 0.44
C VAL A 576 7.92 -14.24 -0.72
N GLU A 577 7.09 -13.22 -0.53
CA GLU A 577 6.24 -12.65 -1.59
C GLU A 577 7.05 -12.09 -2.76
N LEU A 578 8.20 -11.49 -2.49
CA LEU A 578 9.13 -11.01 -3.51
C LEU A 578 9.88 -12.13 -4.23
N GLY A 579 9.69 -13.40 -3.82
CA GLY A 579 10.32 -14.56 -4.44
C GLY A 579 11.84 -14.67 -4.21
N ILE A 580 12.38 -13.95 -3.21
CA ILE A 580 13.85 -13.90 -3.00
C ILE A 580 14.36 -14.96 -2.02
N CYS A 581 13.48 -15.71 -1.34
CA CYS A 581 13.82 -16.61 -0.24
C CYS A 581 14.20 -18.04 -0.64
N ASP A 582 14.19 -18.38 -1.92
CA ASP A 582 14.51 -19.75 -2.39
C ASP A 582 15.89 -20.19 -1.93
N ASN A 583 15.98 -21.41 -1.35
CA ASN A 583 17.18 -21.99 -0.78
C ASN A 583 17.82 -21.24 0.41
N VAL A 584 17.10 -20.25 0.97
CA VAL A 584 17.49 -19.60 2.24
C VAL A 584 16.83 -20.32 3.43
N ASN A 585 15.68 -20.94 3.21
CA ASN A 585 14.95 -21.73 4.19
C ASN A 585 15.67 -23.01 4.59
N THR A 586 15.43 -23.47 5.81
CA THR A 586 16.04 -24.70 6.36
C THR A 586 15.32 -25.96 5.84
N SER A 587 13.99 -25.87 5.64
CA SER A 587 13.17 -26.96 5.08
C SER A 587 11.90 -26.41 4.42
N ALA A 588 11.09 -27.26 3.82
CA ALA A 588 9.82 -26.87 3.22
C ALA A 588 8.84 -26.20 4.20
N THR A 589 8.96 -26.45 5.50
CA THR A 589 8.06 -25.95 6.55
C THR A 589 8.76 -25.10 7.61
N MET A 590 10.07 -24.99 7.57
CA MET A 590 10.89 -24.20 8.51
C MET A 590 11.83 -23.28 7.75
N PHE A 591 11.79 -22.03 8.06
CA PHE A 591 12.69 -21.02 7.50
C PHE A 591 14.05 -21.01 8.20
N GLY A 592 14.05 -21.29 9.49
CA GLY A 592 15.22 -21.13 10.38
C GLY A 592 15.41 -19.66 10.73
N VAL A 593 14.35 -18.95 11.11
CA VAL A 593 14.35 -17.48 11.30
C VAL A 593 15.38 -17.00 12.31
N ASP A 594 15.66 -17.80 13.34
CA ASP A 594 16.66 -17.52 14.39
C ASP A 594 18.03 -18.18 14.13
N GLU A 595 18.19 -18.90 13.00
CA GLU A 595 19.48 -19.47 12.62
C GLU A 595 20.39 -18.41 11.99
N PRO A 596 21.72 -18.50 12.20
CA PRO A 596 22.68 -17.64 11.51
C PRO A 596 22.54 -17.70 10.00
N ILE A 597 22.64 -16.54 9.33
CA ILE A 597 22.63 -16.46 7.86
C ILE A 597 24.04 -16.65 7.31
N THR A 598 24.16 -17.47 6.26
CA THR A 598 25.44 -17.63 5.56
C THR A 598 25.68 -16.50 4.53
N ARG A 599 26.93 -16.29 4.14
CA ARG A 599 27.32 -15.32 3.11
C ARG A 599 26.63 -15.60 1.77
N ALA A 600 26.49 -16.88 1.39
CA ALA A 600 25.76 -17.28 0.17
C ALA A 600 24.26 -16.96 0.27
N GLN A 601 23.63 -17.19 1.41
CA GLN A 601 22.22 -16.89 1.63
C GLN A 601 21.96 -15.38 1.61
N ALA A 602 22.81 -14.58 2.26
CA ALA A 602 22.72 -13.13 2.24
C ALA A 602 22.90 -12.56 0.82
N ALA A 603 23.87 -13.06 0.07
CA ALA A 603 24.08 -12.70 -1.33
C ALA A 603 22.86 -13.06 -2.20
N ALA A 604 22.24 -14.22 -1.94
CA ALA A 604 21.05 -14.65 -2.66
C ALA A 604 19.87 -13.70 -2.45
N LEU A 605 19.63 -13.27 -1.23
CA LEU A 605 18.57 -12.31 -0.91
C LEU A 605 18.82 -10.95 -1.60
N MET A 606 20.04 -10.40 -1.50
CA MET A 606 20.39 -9.11 -2.13
C MET A 606 20.38 -9.18 -3.65
N GLY A 607 21.06 -10.17 -4.22
CA GLY A 607 21.21 -10.28 -5.67
C GLY A 607 19.88 -10.45 -6.38
N ARG A 608 18.98 -11.25 -5.81
CA ARG A 608 17.63 -11.43 -6.34
C ARG A 608 16.75 -10.19 -6.18
N LEU A 609 16.93 -9.42 -5.11
CA LEU A 609 16.16 -8.22 -4.86
C LEU A 609 16.63 -7.03 -5.70
N LEU A 610 17.94 -6.83 -5.81
CA LEU A 610 18.53 -5.59 -6.33
C LEU A 610 19.01 -5.71 -7.79
N ALA A 611 19.32 -6.92 -8.25
CA ALA A 611 19.80 -7.17 -9.61
C ALA A 611 19.37 -8.54 -10.13
N PRO A 612 18.05 -8.81 -10.25
CA PRO A 612 17.52 -10.13 -10.63
C PRO A 612 17.96 -10.60 -12.01
N ASP A 613 18.22 -9.68 -12.93
CA ASP A 613 18.58 -9.97 -14.34
C ASP A 613 20.09 -10.09 -14.55
N VAL A 614 20.91 -9.84 -13.52
CA VAL A 614 22.38 -9.94 -13.62
C VAL A 614 22.81 -11.37 -13.41
N THR A 615 23.39 -11.98 -14.43
CA THR A 615 23.86 -13.37 -14.41
C THR A 615 25.35 -13.46 -14.71
N GLY A 616 26.02 -14.42 -14.10
CA GLY A 616 27.45 -14.65 -14.33
C GLY A 616 28.04 -15.64 -13.31
N THR A 617 29.31 -15.96 -13.50
CA THR A 617 30.03 -16.88 -12.61
C THR A 617 31.01 -16.08 -11.75
N PRO A 618 30.92 -16.14 -10.42
CA PRO A 618 31.88 -15.48 -9.55
C PRO A 618 33.27 -16.14 -9.65
N ALA A 619 34.30 -15.30 -9.69
CA ALA A 619 35.68 -15.74 -9.87
C ALA A 619 36.44 -15.69 -8.53
N PHE A 620 36.23 -16.69 -7.68
CA PHE A 620 36.94 -16.87 -6.40
C PHE A 620 37.73 -18.18 -6.41
N THR A 621 38.75 -18.28 -5.56
CA THR A 621 39.59 -19.48 -5.46
C THR A 621 38.83 -20.70 -4.94
N ASP A 622 37.74 -20.46 -4.21
CA ASP A 622 36.80 -21.44 -3.68
C ASP A 622 35.45 -21.48 -4.45
N SER A 623 35.45 -21.07 -5.73
CA SER A 623 34.21 -21.07 -6.55
C SER A 623 33.53 -22.44 -6.64
N ALA A 624 34.30 -23.55 -6.48
CA ALA A 624 33.75 -24.90 -6.44
C ALA A 624 32.85 -25.17 -5.21
N ASP A 625 33.03 -24.41 -4.14
CA ASP A 625 32.24 -24.53 -2.91
C ASP A 625 30.96 -23.65 -2.94
N ILE A 626 30.78 -22.84 -3.99
CA ILE A 626 29.60 -21.99 -4.18
C ILE A 626 28.46 -22.88 -4.70
N PRO A 627 27.33 -22.99 -3.98
CA PRO A 627 26.17 -23.72 -4.48
C PRO A 627 25.63 -23.11 -5.78
N ASP A 628 25.18 -23.94 -6.71
CA ASP A 628 24.65 -23.51 -8.02
C ASP A 628 23.57 -22.43 -7.91
N TRP A 629 22.65 -22.56 -6.91
CA TRP A 629 21.58 -21.61 -6.66
C TRP A 629 22.06 -20.23 -6.20
N ALA A 630 23.31 -20.13 -5.70
CA ALA A 630 23.88 -18.89 -5.18
C ALA A 630 24.86 -18.21 -6.20
N ALA A 631 25.27 -18.91 -7.25
CA ALA A 631 26.32 -18.41 -8.16
C ALA A 631 25.92 -17.08 -8.83
N ASN A 632 24.78 -17.01 -9.50
CA ASN A 632 24.29 -15.76 -10.10
C ASN A 632 24.05 -14.63 -9.07
N PRO A 633 23.35 -14.86 -7.94
CA PRO A 633 23.18 -13.83 -6.91
C PRO A 633 24.49 -13.32 -6.28
N ILE A 634 25.47 -14.20 -6.08
CA ILE A 634 26.81 -13.79 -5.60
C ILE A 634 27.48 -12.91 -6.64
N TYR A 635 27.45 -13.32 -7.92
CA TYR A 635 28.00 -12.50 -9.01
C TYR A 635 27.35 -11.13 -9.05
N ALA A 636 26.02 -11.07 -9.01
CA ALA A 636 25.25 -9.83 -8.98
C ALA A 636 25.64 -8.92 -7.80
N SER A 637 25.73 -9.49 -6.60
CA SER A 637 26.10 -8.75 -5.38
C SER A 637 27.52 -8.19 -5.44
N VAL A 638 28.43 -8.91 -6.10
CA VAL A 638 29.82 -8.46 -6.33
C VAL A 638 29.87 -7.33 -7.38
N GLN A 639 29.10 -7.45 -8.47
CA GLN A 639 29.01 -6.40 -9.50
C GLN A 639 28.43 -5.09 -8.94
N LEU A 640 27.49 -5.18 -8.01
CA LEU A 640 26.94 -4.01 -7.29
C LEU A 640 27.92 -3.45 -6.23
N GLY A 641 29.06 -4.08 -5.99
CA GLY A 641 30.01 -3.68 -4.95
C GLY A 641 29.53 -3.93 -3.51
N LEU A 642 28.47 -4.71 -3.32
CA LEU A 642 27.89 -5.00 -2.00
C LEU A 642 28.70 -6.02 -1.22
N LEU A 643 29.25 -7.02 -1.91
CA LEU A 643 30.14 -8.04 -1.36
C LEU A 643 31.46 -8.09 -2.13
N ALA A 644 32.49 -8.54 -1.46
CA ALA A 644 33.80 -8.80 -2.05
C ALA A 644 34.34 -10.15 -1.53
N GLY A 645 35.34 -10.71 -2.20
CA GLY A 645 36.12 -11.81 -1.66
C GLY A 645 37.02 -11.37 -0.50
N ASN A 646 37.55 -12.35 0.19
CA ASN A 646 38.56 -12.15 1.22
C ASN A 646 39.95 -11.88 0.60
N ASP A 647 40.91 -11.42 1.40
CA ASP A 647 42.29 -11.12 0.95
C ASP A 647 43.01 -12.37 0.41
N ASP A 648 42.58 -13.57 0.79
CA ASP A 648 43.07 -14.85 0.30
C ASP A 648 42.45 -15.29 -1.04
N GLY A 649 41.59 -14.45 -1.63
CA GLY A 649 40.89 -14.72 -2.88
C GLY A 649 39.69 -15.64 -2.76
N THR A 650 39.29 -16.04 -1.55
CA THR A 650 38.10 -16.89 -1.30
C THR A 650 36.86 -16.05 -1.08
N PHE A 651 35.68 -16.61 -1.31
CA PHE A 651 34.38 -16.03 -0.94
C PHE A 651 33.86 -16.56 0.41
N LYS A 652 34.15 -17.79 0.75
CA LYS A 652 33.66 -18.52 1.93
C LYS A 652 32.13 -18.56 2.02
N PRO A 653 31.46 -19.17 1.03
CA PRO A 653 30.00 -19.08 0.87
C PRO A 653 29.22 -19.61 2.06
N MET A 654 29.73 -20.61 2.76
CA MET A 654 29.07 -21.26 3.89
C MET A 654 29.37 -20.63 5.25
N ASN A 655 30.28 -19.64 5.31
CA ASN A 655 30.52 -18.92 6.56
C ASN A 655 29.33 -18.04 6.92
N ASN A 656 29.03 -17.95 8.20
CA ASN A 656 28.01 -17.02 8.70
C ASN A 656 28.51 -15.58 8.61
N LEU A 657 27.57 -14.66 8.38
CA LEU A 657 27.84 -13.23 8.46
C LEU A 657 27.83 -12.76 9.92
N THR A 658 28.80 -11.91 10.25
CA THR A 658 28.78 -11.19 11.53
C THR A 658 27.86 -9.95 11.44
N ARG A 659 27.51 -9.39 12.61
CA ARG A 659 26.75 -8.15 12.72
C ARG A 659 27.52 -6.97 12.09
N ALA A 660 28.83 -6.92 12.22
CA ALA A 660 29.68 -5.90 11.60
C ALA A 660 29.70 -6.00 10.07
N GLU A 661 29.85 -7.21 9.53
CA GLU A 661 29.78 -7.45 8.08
C GLU A 661 28.41 -7.08 7.53
N SER A 662 27.34 -7.48 8.22
CA SER A 662 25.96 -7.14 7.84
C SER A 662 25.72 -5.64 7.85
N ALA A 663 26.19 -4.92 8.87
CA ALA A 663 26.09 -3.47 8.92
C ALA A 663 26.81 -2.81 7.71
N THR A 664 27.98 -3.30 7.36
CA THR A 664 28.75 -2.76 6.21
C THR A 664 28.01 -3.02 4.88
N ILE A 665 27.42 -4.18 4.71
CA ILE A 665 26.60 -4.50 3.52
C ILE A 665 25.39 -3.56 3.45
N ILE A 666 24.68 -3.37 4.54
CA ILE A 666 23.49 -2.51 4.62
C ILE A 666 23.86 -1.05 4.32
N GLU A 667 24.99 -0.54 4.81
CA GLU A 667 25.47 0.80 4.48
C GLU A 667 25.73 0.95 2.96
N ARG A 668 26.35 -0.06 2.34
CA ARG A 668 26.57 -0.07 0.89
C ARG A 668 25.27 -0.08 0.11
N ILE A 669 24.27 -0.86 0.52
CA ILE A 669 22.94 -0.87 -0.10
C ILE A 669 22.29 0.51 -0.03
N MET A 670 22.36 1.17 1.11
CA MET A 670 21.78 2.52 1.30
C MET A 670 22.51 3.61 0.48
N ASN A 671 23.74 3.35 0.06
CA ASN A 671 24.54 4.26 -0.75
C ASN A 671 24.55 3.90 -2.25
N LEU A 672 23.77 2.89 -2.68
CA LEU A 672 23.58 2.63 -4.11
C LEU A 672 22.94 3.85 -4.79
N PRO A 673 23.36 4.20 -6.03
CA PRO A 673 22.69 5.24 -6.79
C PRO A 673 21.20 4.90 -6.94
N THR A 674 20.34 5.82 -6.55
CA THR A 674 18.91 5.75 -6.91
C THR A 674 18.79 6.16 -8.37
N GLU A 675 18.50 5.21 -9.28
CA GLU A 675 18.13 5.54 -10.66
C GLU A 675 16.78 6.24 -10.72
#